data_b3f2daacd02d5b31ba0ffee6fdceb040
#
_entry.id   b3f2daacd02d5b31ba0ffee6fdceb040
#
_cell.length_a   1.000
_cell.length_b   1.000
_cell.length_c   1.000
_cell.angle_alpha   90.00
_cell.angle_beta   90.00
_cell.angle_gamma   90.00
#
_symmetry.space_group_name_H-M   'P 1'
#
loop_
_entity.id
_entity.type
_entity.pdbx_description
1 polymer ?
#
loop_
_entity_poly.entity_id
_entity_poly.type
_entity_poly.pdbx_seq_one_letter_code
_entity_poly.pdbx_strand_id
1 'polypeptide(L)'
;MKITIRLVVSLVLMVGLVAAGFSFYQVREERIRLTSDLERRSIILAESIQESVVPLVMSDSPEKLNLLVQRFGKRERFQGIAVHDARGQVLASTADLEAQIPGSVPQVVRVLAESRPAGSFLHVANRRIYLYTSPLLFEEKPTGVLTLFHDASYIDVRLAEIWGNNLVRFLILSVLLVAITLIVVRWSITGPIAQVAGWVKELRTGKKDTARSAALPKMDPALDPLISEVNRMAKSLAVARAKAEEASSLNARADSLWTADRLRNQMLAELGGKKLYLVSNREPYLHEKDGPGIRCIVPAGGLVTALDPVMRVCDGLWIAHGSGDADRETVDGSGKLRVPPGDPAYTLKRVWLTREEEDGYYYGFANEGLWPLCHITHTRPEFRLEDWNAYRQVNTKFADALTEEIAGEESPLVLVQDYHLALLPSLIKERRPDAKVAIFWHIPWPNPEAYGICPWRQEILQGMLGADIIGFHIQFHSNNFLETVDRFLESKIDWEHFSVTRGGRTTLIRPFPISVGSDAPLGKEPSERLPSKEDLLRGIGIRAESLGVGVDRIDYTKGIPERFRAIERFFEKYPEYLGRFTFVELGAPSRTHIKKYRDLVAEIDEAVEKINWRFRTKSWAPIVFLKAHHTHEAIEPWYKASDLCMVTSLHDGMNLVAKEFVASRDDGDGVLVLSQFTGASRELQDALIVNPYAIEQMADAICLSLRMPAAERTDRMGRMRANVREYNIYRWAGKLIGELARLRVTDETRSPAAAP
;
A
#
# COMPACT_ATOMS: atom_id res chain seq x y z
N MET A 1 -4.00 17.34 -10.96
CA MET A 1 -2.99 18.28 -11.49
C MET A 1 -1.72 17.59 -12.02
N LYS A 2 -1.04 16.73 -11.25
CA LYS A 2 0.19 16.03 -11.74
C LYS A 2 -0.01 15.16 -13.00
N ILE A 3 -1.13 14.47 -13.13
CA ILE A 3 -1.43 13.60 -14.29
C ILE A 3 -1.68 14.44 -15.55
N THR A 4 -2.46 15.52 -15.45
CA THR A 4 -2.76 16.42 -16.55
C THR A 4 -1.48 17.06 -17.09
N ILE A 5 -0.60 17.52 -16.21
CA ILE A 5 0.70 18.12 -16.60
C ILE A 5 1.55 17.08 -17.34
N ARG A 6 1.64 15.85 -16.84
CA ARG A 6 2.41 14.79 -17.51
C ARG A 6 1.86 14.47 -18.89
N LEU A 7 0.55 14.41 -19.04
CA LEU A 7 -0.13 14.13 -20.31
C LEU A 7 0.10 15.24 -21.32
N VAL A 8 -0.04 16.51 -20.92
CA VAL A 8 0.26 17.68 -21.77
C VAL A 8 1.73 17.69 -22.17
N VAL A 9 2.66 17.51 -21.26
CA VAL A 9 4.09 17.51 -21.56
C VAL A 9 4.46 16.39 -22.51
N SER A 10 3.96 15.17 -22.31
CA SER A 10 4.24 14.04 -23.21
C SER A 10 3.69 14.26 -24.61
N LEU A 11 2.49 14.85 -24.73
CA LEU A 11 1.86 15.13 -26.01
C LEU A 11 2.60 16.24 -26.78
N VAL A 12 2.98 17.32 -26.10
CA VAL A 12 3.78 18.41 -26.70
C VAL A 12 5.16 17.91 -27.13
N LEU A 13 5.82 17.08 -26.33
CA LEU A 13 7.10 16.46 -26.69
C LEU A 13 6.97 15.56 -27.93
N MET A 14 5.91 14.75 -28.00
CA MET A 14 5.67 13.88 -29.15
C MET A 14 5.44 14.71 -30.43
N VAL A 15 4.60 15.75 -30.37
CA VAL A 15 4.36 16.65 -31.50
C VAL A 15 5.64 17.39 -31.89
N GLY A 16 6.44 17.82 -30.91
CA GLY A 16 7.74 18.47 -31.14
C GLY A 16 8.72 17.55 -31.86
N LEU A 17 8.79 16.29 -31.51
CA LEU A 17 9.66 15.31 -32.14
C LEU A 17 9.25 15.03 -33.59
N VAL A 18 7.95 14.89 -33.85
CA VAL A 18 7.41 14.73 -35.20
C VAL A 18 7.64 15.98 -36.07
N ALA A 19 7.38 17.17 -35.51
CA ALA A 19 7.59 18.45 -36.21
C ALA A 19 9.08 18.68 -36.53
N ALA A 20 9.99 18.36 -35.60
CA ALA A 20 11.43 18.43 -35.82
C ALA A 20 11.90 17.47 -36.93
N GLY A 21 11.42 16.23 -36.89
CA GLY A 21 11.72 15.22 -37.93
C GLY A 21 11.21 15.64 -39.32
N PHE A 22 9.99 16.17 -39.38
CA PHE A 22 9.41 16.68 -40.63
C PHE A 22 10.16 17.91 -41.15
N SER A 23 10.51 18.86 -40.27
CA SER A 23 11.30 20.04 -40.62
C SER A 23 12.68 19.66 -41.15
N PHE A 24 13.35 18.71 -40.50
CA PHE A 24 14.64 18.20 -40.94
C PHE A 24 14.55 17.56 -42.35
N TYR A 25 13.52 16.75 -42.55
CA TYR A 25 13.26 16.13 -43.86
C TYR A 25 13.04 17.20 -44.95
N GLN A 26 12.17 18.17 -44.72
CA GLN A 26 11.84 19.25 -45.63
C GLN A 26 13.05 20.11 -45.95
N VAL A 27 13.84 20.48 -44.97
CA VAL A 27 15.09 21.27 -45.15
C VAL A 27 16.11 20.46 -45.96
N ARG A 28 16.25 19.18 -45.71
CA ARG A 28 17.16 18.30 -46.45
C ARG A 28 16.73 18.20 -47.94
N GLU A 29 15.48 17.99 -48.22
CA GLU A 29 14.94 17.88 -49.56
C GLU A 29 15.09 19.17 -50.35
N GLU A 30 14.74 20.31 -49.73
CA GLU A 30 14.88 21.62 -50.37
C GLU A 30 16.35 22.00 -50.61
N ARG A 31 17.26 21.64 -49.69
CA ARG A 31 18.71 21.80 -49.90
C ARG A 31 19.20 21.03 -51.10
N ILE A 32 18.82 19.77 -51.24
CA ILE A 32 19.20 18.93 -52.40
C ILE A 32 18.67 19.55 -53.68
N ARG A 33 17.39 19.94 -53.71
CA ARG A 33 16.73 20.56 -54.86
C ARG A 33 17.42 21.85 -55.29
N LEU A 34 17.65 22.79 -54.37
CA LEU A 34 18.28 24.05 -54.68
C LEU A 34 19.73 23.89 -55.15
N THR A 35 20.44 22.92 -54.57
CA THR A 35 21.83 22.59 -54.97
C THR A 35 21.84 22.00 -56.40
N SER A 36 20.95 21.07 -56.72
CA SER A 36 20.83 20.45 -58.02
C SER A 36 20.41 21.46 -59.09
N ASP A 37 19.48 22.37 -58.79
CA ASP A 37 19.07 23.43 -59.68
C ASP A 37 20.24 24.39 -59.99
N LEU A 38 21.04 24.73 -58.96
CA LEU A 38 22.20 25.57 -59.14
C LEU A 38 23.29 24.89 -59.99
N GLU A 39 23.55 23.64 -59.74
CA GLU A 39 24.48 22.82 -60.53
C GLU A 39 24.05 22.73 -61.99
N ARG A 40 22.77 22.40 -62.27
CA ARG A 40 22.23 22.32 -63.61
C ARG A 40 22.34 23.64 -64.38
N ARG A 41 22.04 24.77 -63.74
CA ARG A 41 22.20 26.11 -64.36
C ARG A 41 23.65 26.40 -64.66
N SER A 42 24.56 26.01 -63.74
CA SER A 42 25.99 26.24 -63.96
C SER A 42 26.53 25.38 -65.12
N ILE A 43 26.06 24.18 -65.35
CA ILE A 43 26.42 23.33 -66.47
C ILE A 43 26.00 23.99 -67.76
N ILE A 44 24.72 24.38 -67.91
CA ILE A 44 24.19 25.01 -69.12
C ILE A 44 24.94 26.32 -69.44
N LEU A 45 25.23 27.12 -68.41
CA LEU A 45 25.97 28.37 -68.57
C LEU A 45 27.40 28.13 -68.97
N ALA A 46 28.07 27.12 -68.37
CA ALA A 46 29.44 26.77 -68.71
C ALA A 46 29.56 26.31 -70.17
N GLU A 47 28.66 25.45 -70.62
CA GLU A 47 28.62 24.98 -72.01
C GLU A 47 28.44 26.14 -73.01
N SER A 48 27.53 27.07 -72.72
CA SER A 48 27.29 28.23 -73.60
C SER A 48 28.51 29.20 -73.62
N ILE A 49 29.20 29.35 -72.53
CA ILE A 49 30.39 30.25 -72.46
C ILE A 49 31.59 29.57 -73.08
N GLN A 50 31.72 28.25 -72.92
CA GLN A 50 32.83 27.46 -73.45
C GLN A 50 32.96 27.57 -74.95
N GLU A 51 31.84 27.58 -75.70
CA GLU A 51 31.83 27.74 -77.15
C GLU A 51 32.47 29.06 -77.60
N SER A 52 32.34 30.12 -76.80
CA SER A 52 32.91 31.42 -77.08
C SER A 52 34.35 31.64 -76.58
N VAL A 53 34.71 30.93 -75.50
CA VAL A 53 36.01 31.07 -74.82
C VAL A 53 37.10 30.23 -75.50
N VAL A 54 36.82 28.99 -75.86
CA VAL A 54 37.81 28.08 -76.48
C VAL A 54 38.55 28.68 -77.66
N PRO A 55 37.88 29.28 -78.68
CA PRO A 55 38.55 29.85 -79.81
C PRO A 55 39.50 31.04 -79.44
N LEU A 56 39.12 31.77 -78.36
CA LEU A 56 39.93 32.97 -77.93
C LEU A 56 41.16 32.53 -77.09
N VAL A 57 41.04 31.44 -76.35
CA VAL A 57 42.20 30.85 -75.63
C VAL A 57 43.19 30.25 -76.61
N MET A 58 42.74 29.66 -77.72
CA MET A 58 43.58 29.06 -78.77
C MET A 58 44.26 30.09 -79.65
N SER A 59 43.62 31.25 -79.86
CA SER A 59 44.20 32.35 -80.70
C SER A 59 45.21 33.26 -79.95
N ASP A 60 45.55 32.92 -78.70
CA ASP A 60 46.43 33.65 -77.81
C ASP A 60 46.10 35.17 -77.81
N SER A 61 44.81 35.53 -77.72
CA SER A 61 44.32 36.89 -77.78
C SER A 61 43.77 37.32 -76.36
N PRO A 62 44.68 37.68 -75.42
CA PRO A 62 44.27 37.95 -74.03
C PRO A 62 43.34 39.17 -73.93
N GLU A 63 43.51 40.17 -74.80
CA GLU A 63 42.67 41.39 -74.78
C GLU A 63 41.21 41.09 -75.16
N LYS A 64 40.98 40.25 -76.16
CA LYS A 64 39.61 39.81 -76.56
C LYS A 64 38.96 38.87 -75.57
N LEU A 65 39.77 37.99 -74.93
CA LEU A 65 39.33 37.11 -73.88
C LEU A 65 38.91 37.93 -72.64
N ASN A 66 39.72 38.89 -72.26
CA ASN A 66 39.40 39.77 -71.12
C ASN A 66 38.13 40.58 -71.42
N LEU A 67 37.98 41.13 -72.60
CA LEU A 67 36.78 41.87 -72.99
C LEU A 67 35.51 40.99 -73.01
N LEU A 68 35.62 39.74 -73.41
CA LEU A 68 34.51 38.74 -73.31
C LEU A 68 34.18 38.47 -71.85
N VAL A 69 35.17 38.15 -71.04
CA VAL A 69 34.99 37.78 -69.60
C VAL A 69 34.36 38.92 -68.82
N GLN A 70 34.79 40.23 -69.10
CA GLN A 70 34.18 41.39 -68.46
C GLN A 70 32.69 41.61 -68.82
N ARG A 71 32.20 41.11 -69.94
CA ARG A 71 30.76 41.17 -70.32
C ARG A 71 29.90 40.24 -69.42
N PHE A 72 30.48 39.24 -68.81
CA PHE A 72 29.84 38.37 -67.85
C PHE A 72 29.94 38.89 -66.42
N GLY A 73 29.89 40.26 -66.25
CA GLY A 73 29.87 40.87 -64.94
C GLY A 73 28.71 40.47 -64.08
N LYS A 74 28.77 40.94 -62.86
CA LYS A 74 27.85 40.64 -61.75
C LYS A 74 26.36 40.78 -62.16
N ARG A 75 25.58 39.73 -62.13
CA ARG A 75 24.13 39.72 -62.39
C ARG A 75 23.43 38.91 -61.29
N GLU A 76 22.43 39.49 -60.60
CA GLU A 76 21.66 38.91 -59.52
C GLU A 76 22.35 37.85 -58.62
N ARG A 77 22.49 36.62 -59.14
CA ARG A 77 23.10 35.50 -58.41
C ARG A 77 24.41 35.02 -59.02
N PHE A 78 24.79 35.56 -60.15
CA PHE A 78 26.03 35.25 -60.83
C PHE A 78 27.10 36.28 -60.48
N GLN A 79 28.22 35.81 -59.88
CA GLN A 79 29.28 36.67 -59.38
C GLN A 79 30.32 36.99 -60.47
N GLY A 80 30.56 36.05 -61.41
CA GLY A 80 31.47 36.18 -62.48
C GLY A 80 32.12 34.88 -62.96
N ILE A 81 33.10 35.03 -63.85
CA ILE A 81 33.87 33.90 -64.39
C ILE A 81 35.33 34.11 -64.29
N ALA A 82 36.09 33.04 -64.26
CA ALA A 82 37.55 33.08 -64.43
C ALA A 82 37.96 31.98 -65.44
N VAL A 83 38.86 32.30 -66.29
CA VAL A 83 39.46 31.40 -67.28
C VAL A 83 40.93 31.19 -66.89
N HIS A 84 41.30 29.90 -66.82
CA HIS A 84 42.68 29.52 -66.42
C HIS A 84 43.33 28.75 -67.59
N ASP A 85 44.64 28.90 -67.67
CA ASP A 85 45.47 28.17 -68.65
C ASP A 85 45.64 26.67 -68.22
N ALA A 86 46.35 25.91 -69.08
CA ALA A 86 46.67 24.52 -68.81
C ALA A 86 47.59 24.33 -67.54
N ARG A 87 48.19 25.38 -67.00
CA ARG A 87 49.00 25.38 -65.77
C ARG A 87 48.19 25.83 -64.55
N GLY A 88 46.91 26.21 -64.73
CA GLY A 88 46.05 26.71 -63.67
C GLY A 88 46.25 28.22 -63.35
N GLN A 89 47.00 28.94 -64.14
CA GLN A 89 47.14 30.41 -63.99
C GLN A 89 45.96 31.13 -64.60
N VAL A 90 45.54 32.24 -64.00
CA VAL A 90 44.38 33.01 -64.47
C VAL A 90 44.77 33.75 -65.74
N LEU A 91 44.08 33.44 -66.84
CA LEU A 91 44.24 34.18 -68.13
C LEU A 91 43.33 35.39 -68.17
N ALA A 92 42.14 35.32 -67.67
CA ALA A 92 41.19 36.40 -67.57
C ALA A 92 40.18 36.16 -66.45
N SER A 93 39.79 37.21 -65.74
CA SER A 93 38.75 37.09 -64.71
C SER A 93 37.85 38.33 -64.71
N THR A 94 36.63 38.19 -64.23
CA THR A 94 35.75 39.35 -63.99
C THR A 94 36.36 40.29 -62.94
N ALA A 95 36.36 41.56 -63.12
CA ALA A 95 37.11 42.55 -62.33
C ALA A 95 36.91 42.54 -60.80
N ASP A 96 35.71 42.16 -60.34
CA ASP A 96 35.42 42.07 -58.91
C ASP A 96 35.86 40.71 -58.28
N LEU A 97 36.30 39.75 -59.06
CA LEU A 97 36.68 38.45 -58.60
C LEU A 97 38.15 38.31 -58.18
N GLU A 98 39.07 39.10 -58.79
CA GLU A 98 40.50 39.04 -58.45
C GLU A 98 40.82 39.44 -57.01
N ALA A 99 40.00 40.31 -56.42
CA ALA A 99 40.20 40.77 -55.04
C ALA A 99 39.62 39.81 -54.00
N GLN A 100 38.78 38.78 -54.43
CA GLN A 100 38.01 37.95 -53.54
C GLN A 100 38.40 36.47 -53.53
N ILE A 101 39.23 36.04 -54.52
CA ILE A 101 39.56 34.62 -54.67
C ILE A 101 40.99 34.37 -54.25
N PRO A 102 41.27 33.26 -53.46
CA PRO A 102 42.63 32.84 -53.18
C PRO A 102 43.35 32.48 -54.48
N GLY A 103 44.59 32.93 -54.66
CA GLY A 103 45.37 32.82 -55.88
C GLY A 103 45.60 31.38 -56.46
N SER A 104 45.14 30.36 -55.82
CA SER A 104 45.02 29.01 -56.37
C SER A 104 43.71 28.37 -55.83
N VAL A 105 42.79 28.10 -56.76
CA VAL A 105 41.57 27.33 -56.42
C VAL A 105 41.89 25.84 -56.56
N PRO A 106 41.92 25.06 -55.45
CA PRO A 106 42.32 23.64 -55.49
C PRO A 106 41.52 22.81 -56.54
N GLN A 107 40.31 23.26 -56.78
CA GLN A 107 39.40 22.60 -57.75
C GLN A 107 39.87 22.76 -59.20
N VAL A 108 40.52 23.87 -59.57
CA VAL A 108 41.07 24.07 -60.90
C VAL A 108 42.15 23.04 -61.22
N VAL A 109 43.05 22.78 -60.26
CA VAL A 109 44.08 21.72 -60.38
C VAL A 109 43.49 20.35 -60.55
N ARG A 110 42.44 20.07 -59.81
CA ARG A 110 41.74 18.79 -59.88
C ARG A 110 41.04 18.56 -61.25
N VAL A 111 40.35 19.59 -61.74
CA VAL A 111 39.64 19.52 -63.03
C VAL A 111 40.62 19.39 -64.22
N LEU A 112 41.80 20.04 -64.13
CA LEU A 112 42.88 19.85 -65.09
C LEU A 112 43.41 18.44 -65.13
N ALA A 113 43.56 17.80 -63.95
CA ALA A 113 44.11 16.47 -63.84
C ALA A 113 43.09 15.38 -64.26
N GLU A 114 41.80 15.56 -63.87
CA GLU A 114 40.76 14.54 -64.10
C GLU A 114 40.01 14.75 -65.40
N SER A 115 40.14 15.90 -66.06
CA SER A 115 39.38 16.30 -67.28
C SER A 115 37.87 16.15 -67.16
N ARG A 116 37.35 16.31 -65.91
CA ARG A 116 35.90 16.20 -65.62
C ARG A 116 35.44 17.46 -64.90
N PRO A 117 34.25 17.98 -65.24
CA PRO A 117 33.71 19.13 -64.52
C PRO A 117 33.43 18.79 -63.04
N ALA A 118 33.59 19.77 -62.15
CA ALA A 118 33.33 19.63 -60.72
C ALA A 118 32.67 20.86 -60.13
N GLY A 119 31.72 20.66 -59.23
CA GLY A 119 31.06 21.67 -58.44
C GLY A 119 31.49 21.62 -56.98
N SER A 120 31.74 22.75 -56.32
CA SER A 120 31.99 22.83 -54.88
C SER A 120 31.49 24.13 -54.28
N PHE A 121 31.27 24.11 -52.98
CA PHE A 121 30.93 25.32 -52.21
C PHE A 121 32.17 25.89 -51.52
N LEU A 122 32.34 27.18 -51.64
CA LEU A 122 33.36 27.95 -50.92
C LEU A 122 32.72 29.02 -50.06
N HIS A 123 33.30 29.29 -48.90
CA HIS A 123 32.89 30.41 -48.04
C HIS A 123 33.92 31.52 -48.19
N VAL A 124 33.50 32.68 -48.71
CA VAL A 124 34.36 33.87 -48.91
C VAL A 124 33.66 35.06 -48.30
N ALA A 125 34.33 35.73 -47.34
CA ALA A 125 33.82 36.94 -46.69
C ALA A 125 32.37 36.83 -46.20
N ASN A 126 32.07 35.76 -45.50
CA ASN A 126 30.74 35.45 -44.93
C ASN A 126 29.62 35.17 -45.96
N ARG A 127 29.97 34.90 -47.23
CA ARG A 127 29.03 34.48 -48.28
C ARG A 127 29.34 33.07 -48.76
N ARG A 128 28.33 32.32 -49.06
CA ARG A 128 28.45 30.98 -49.61
C ARG A 128 28.43 31.08 -51.14
N ILE A 129 29.54 30.73 -51.78
CA ILE A 129 29.72 30.77 -53.20
C ILE A 129 29.76 29.33 -53.72
N TYR A 130 29.02 29.05 -54.81
CA TYR A 130 29.13 27.81 -55.52
C TYR A 130 30.06 28.00 -56.71
N LEU A 131 31.10 27.20 -56.74
CA LEU A 131 32.06 27.16 -57.84
C LEU A 131 31.71 25.98 -58.73
N TYR A 132 31.50 26.24 -60.00
CA TYR A 132 31.42 25.22 -61.02
C TYR A 132 32.61 25.40 -61.96
N THR A 133 33.42 24.35 -62.08
CA THR A 133 34.67 24.34 -62.83
C THR A 133 34.57 23.29 -63.93
N SER A 134 34.76 23.72 -65.18
CA SER A 134 34.66 22.86 -66.37
C SER A 134 35.96 22.92 -67.18
N PRO A 135 36.51 21.81 -67.68
CA PRO A 135 37.66 21.80 -68.54
C PRO A 135 37.33 22.41 -69.89
N LEU A 136 38.22 23.26 -70.45
CA LEU A 136 38.16 23.74 -71.80
C LEU A 136 38.88 22.74 -72.69
N LEU A 137 38.13 22.03 -73.52
CA LEU A 137 38.64 20.96 -74.38
C LEU A 137 38.74 21.44 -75.83
N PHE A 138 39.90 21.22 -76.47
CA PHE A 138 40.08 21.34 -77.92
C PHE A 138 40.70 20.05 -78.42
N GLU A 139 40.08 19.45 -79.40
CA GLU A 139 40.47 18.12 -79.95
C GLU A 139 40.72 17.06 -78.83
N GLU A 140 39.82 17.04 -77.88
CA GLU A 140 39.88 16.16 -76.67
C GLU A 140 41.05 16.42 -75.72
N LYS A 141 41.85 17.45 -75.91
CA LYS A 141 42.94 17.85 -74.98
C LYS A 141 42.53 19.05 -74.14
N PRO A 142 42.81 19.02 -72.84
CA PRO A 142 42.52 20.15 -71.97
C PRO A 142 43.47 21.33 -72.25
N THR A 143 42.91 22.43 -72.74
CA THR A 143 43.62 23.64 -73.07
C THR A 143 43.54 24.70 -71.97
N GLY A 144 42.67 24.51 -71.02
CA GLY A 144 42.44 25.38 -69.87
C GLY A 144 41.22 24.98 -69.06
N VAL A 145 40.78 25.83 -68.16
CA VAL A 145 39.62 25.61 -67.31
C VAL A 145 38.79 26.89 -67.18
N LEU A 146 37.49 26.70 -67.29
CA LEU A 146 36.49 27.74 -67.03
C LEU A 146 35.89 27.55 -65.66
N THR A 147 35.93 28.55 -64.78
CA THR A 147 35.32 28.53 -63.45
C THR A 147 34.20 29.60 -63.40
N LEU A 148 33.02 29.15 -63.01
CA LEU A 148 31.86 29.98 -62.78
C LEU A 148 31.61 30.16 -61.29
N PHE A 149 31.28 31.38 -60.85
CA PHE A 149 31.07 31.76 -59.46
C PHE A 149 29.61 32.21 -59.30
N HIS A 150 28.87 31.48 -58.48
CA HIS A 150 27.48 31.79 -58.17
C HIS A 150 27.31 32.07 -56.69
N ASP A 151 26.56 33.13 -56.32
CA ASP A 151 26.15 33.39 -54.96
C ASP A 151 25.08 32.36 -54.55
N ALA A 152 25.46 31.49 -53.60
CA ALA A 152 24.61 30.43 -53.04
C ALA A 152 24.03 30.79 -51.67
N SER A 153 24.27 32.03 -51.16
CA SER A 153 23.81 32.46 -49.82
C SER A 153 22.29 32.44 -49.67
N TYR A 154 21.55 32.59 -50.80
CA TYR A 154 20.09 32.49 -50.79
C TYR A 154 19.59 31.13 -50.36
N ILE A 155 20.38 30.04 -50.53
CA ILE A 155 20.05 28.71 -50.08
C ILE A 155 19.93 28.72 -48.54
N ASP A 156 20.92 29.27 -47.86
CA ASP A 156 20.93 29.28 -46.39
C ASP A 156 19.80 30.16 -45.84
N VAL A 157 19.50 31.29 -46.48
CA VAL A 157 18.35 32.14 -46.12
C VAL A 157 17.04 31.39 -46.28
N ARG A 158 16.88 30.67 -47.39
CA ARG A 158 15.66 29.90 -47.67
C ARG A 158 15.46 28.75 -46.69
N LEU A 159 16.54 28.07 -46.34
CA LEU A 159 16.49 27.00 -45.31
C LEU A 159 16.15 27.56 -43.93
N ALA A 160 16.70 28.74 -43.54
CA ALA A 160 16.36 29.40 -42.31
C ALA A 160 14.89 29.85 -42.24
N GLU A 161 14.33 30.36 -43.37
CA GLU A 161 12.89 30.66 -43.44
C GLU A 161 12.00 29.43 -43.22
N ILE A 162 12.36 28.27 -43.77
CA ILE A 162 11.62 27.02 -43.58
C ILE A 162 11.66 26.64 -42.09
N TRP A 163 12.81 26.68 -41.44
CA TRP A 163 12.96 26.44 -40.01
C TRP A 163 12.10 27.39 -39.16
N GLY A 164 12.15 28.66 -39.47
CA GLY A 164 11.38 29.71 -38.76
C GLY A 164 9.87 29.48 -38.88
N ASN A 165 9.40 29.27 -40.10
CA ASN A 165 7.97 29.02 -40.35
C ASN A 165 7.47 27.75 -39.69
N ASN A 166 8.26 26.68 -39.70
CA ASN A 166 7.89 25.40 -39.03
C ASN A 166 7.93 25.56 -37.49
N LEU A 167 8.86 26.33 -36.94
CA LEU A 167 8.88 26.64 -35.51
C LEU A 167 7.62 27.40 -35.07
N VAL A 168 7.21 28.42 -35.85
CA VAL A 168 5.99 29.19 -35.55
C VAL A 168 4.76 28.27 -35.62
N ARG A 169 4.65 27.41 -36.63
CA ARG A 169 3.56 26.44 -36.77
C ARG A 169 3.55 25.49 -35.56
N PHE A 170 4.69 24.97 -35.15
CA PHE A 170 4.81 24.10 -33.97
C PHE A 170 4.35 24.80 -32.70
N LEU A 171 4.73 26.05 -32.47
CA LEU A 171 4.29 26.81 -31.30
C LEU A 171 2.77 27.01 -31.29
N ILE A 172 2.17 27.39 -32.42
CA ILE A 172 0.72 27.57 -32.54
C ILE A 172 -0.01 26.25 -32.25
N LEU A 173 0.44 25.15 -32.87
CA LEU A 173 -0.15 23.82 -32.64
C LEU A 173 0.00 23.36 -31.19
N SER A 174 1.14 23.65 -30.57
CA SER A 174 1.37 23.32 -29.16
C SER A 174 0.42 24.07 -28.23
N VAL A 175 0.23 25.36 -28.43
CA VAL A 175 -0.72 26.18 -27.64
C VAL A 175 -2.14 25.65 -27.82
N LEU A 176 -2.54 25.39 -29.05
CA LEU A 176 -3.87 24.85 -29.36
C LEU A 176 -4.09 23.48 -28.70
N LEU A 177 -3.10 22.60 -28.78
CA LEU A 177 -3.13 21.27 -28.16
C LEU A 177 -3.26 21.34 -26.64
N VAL A 178 -2.49 22.23 -26.00
CA VAL A 178 -2.59 22.48 -24.54
C VAL A 178 -3.99 22.96 -24.19
N ALA A 179 -4.52 23.93 -24.92
CA ALA A 179 -5.84 24.48 -24.67
C ALA A 179 -6.94 23.42 -24.80
N ILE A 180 -6.93 22.65 -25.87
CA ILE A 180 -7.88 21.56 -26.11
C ILE A 180 -7.76 20.49 -25.00
N THR A 181 -6.54 20.08 -24.67
CA THR A 181 -6.32 19.07 -23.62
C THR A 181 -6.84 19.54 -22.26
N LEU A 182 -6.62 20.80 -21.90
CA LEU A 182 -7.13 21.36 -20.65
C LEU A 182 -8.68 21.44 -20.65
N ILE A 183 -9.29 21.81 -21.77
CA ILE A 183 -10.74 21.83 -21.93
C ILE A 183 -11.31 20.42 -21.77
N VAL A 184 -10.76 19.45 -22.49
CA VAL A 184 -11.21 18.06 -22.45
C VAL A 184 -11.07 17.47 -21.05
N VAL A 185 -9.91 17.65 -20.40
CA VAL A 185 -9.69 17.15 -19.04
C VAL A 185 -10.61 17.84 -18.03
N ARG A 186 -10.88 19.13 -18.19
CA ARG A 186 -11.80 19.87 -17.32
C ARG A 186 -13.25 19.37 -17.48
N TRP A 187 -13.67 19.14 -18.69
CA TRP A 187 -15.06 18.76 -18.98
C TRP A 187 -15.31 17.27 -18.78
N SER A 188 -14.38 16.42 -19.21
CA SER A 188 -14.56 14.97 -19.20
C SER A 188 -14.13 14.28 -17.89
N ILE A 189 -13.22 14.88 -17.11
CA ILE A 189 -12.66 14.22 -15.92
C ILE A 189 -12.87 15.05 -14.64
N THR A 190 -12.34 16.29 -14.61
CA THR A 190 -12.32 17.06 -13.36
C THR A 190 -13.68 17.61 -12.95
N GLY A 191 -14.50 18.02 -13.90
CA GLY A 191 -15.86 18.50 -13.65
C GLY A 191 -16.76 17.44 -13.03
N PRO A 192 -16.92 16.29 -13.69
CA PRO A 192 -17.70 15.18 -13.18
C PRO A 192 -17.20 14.64 -11.83
N ILE A 193 -15.90 14.48 -11.65
CA ILE A 193 -15.34 14.02 -10.36
C ILE A 193 -15.62 15.03 -9.23
N ALA A 194 -15.51 16.33 -9.51
CA ALA A 194 -15.83 17.37 -8.53
C ALA A 194 -17.33 17.38 -8.16
N GLN A 195 -18.23 17.13 -9.11
CA GLN A 195 -19.67 16.99 -8.85
C GLN A 195 -19.97 15.76 -7.99
N VAL A 196 -19.37 14.60 -8.30
CA VAL A 196 -19.51 13.37 -7.50
C VAL A 196 -18.93 13.58 -6.09
N ALA A 197 -17.77 14.21 -5.96
CA ALA A 197 -17.16 14.51 -4.66
C ALA A 197 -18.00 15.50 -3.84
N GLY A 198 -18.57 16.50 -4.49
CA GLY A 198 -19.52 17.44 -3.87
C GLY A 198 -20.78 16.74 -3.35
N TRP A 199 -21.34 15.87 -4.17
CA TRP A 199 -22.53 15.08 -3.84
C TRP A 199 -22.24 14.08 -2.69
N VAL A 200 -21.11 13.38 -2.72
CA VAL A 200 -20.66 12.51 -1.61
C VAL A 200 -20.45 13.29 -0.31
N LYS A 201 -19.92 14.52 -0.41
CA LYS A 201 -19.77 15.42 0.75
C LYS A 201 -21.12 15.85 1.32
N GLU A 202 -22.10 16.18 0.47
CA GLU A 202 -23.48 16.52 0.89
C GLU A 202 -24.18 15.33 1.55
N LEU A 203 -24.02 14.12 1.00
CA LEU A 203 -24.51 12.88 1.63
C LEU A 203 -23.89 12.64 3.01
N ARG A 204 -22.59 12.95 3.18
CA ARG A 204 -21.90 12.79 4.47
C ARG A 204 -22.37 13.80 5.51
N THR A 205 -22.74 15.00 5.11
CA THR A 205 -23.13 16.10 6.02
C THR A 205 -24.63 16.13 6.37
N GLY A 206 -25.44 15.23 5.78
CA GLY A 206 -26.87 15.08 6.14
C GLY A 206 -27.78 16.29 5.80
N LYS A 207 -27.33 17.19 4.92
CA LYS A 207 -28.03 18.47 4.64
C LYS A 207 -29.22 18.38 3.66
N LYS A 208 -29.51 17.19 3.09
CA LYS A 208 -30.69 17.00 2.22
C LYS A 208 -31.36 15.65 2.49
N ASP A 209 -32.70 15.66 2.49
CA ASP A 209 -33.54 14.47 2.58
C ASP A 209 -33.16 13.44 1.50
N THR A 210 -32.67 12.29 1.94
CA THR A 210 -32.05 11.25 1.12
C THR A 210 -33.03 10.54 0.18
N ALA A 211 -34.33 10.63 0.41
CA ALA A 211 -35.34 9.92 -0.40
C ALA A 211 -35.74 10.64 -1.72
N ARG A 212 -35.50 11.95 -1.85
CA ARG A 212 -35.84 12.73 -3.06
C ARG A 212 -34.64 13.16 -3.92
N SER A 213 -33.42 12.99 -3.46
CA SER A 213 -32.19 13.45 -4.14
C SER A 213 -31.34 12.30 -4.76
N ALA A 214 -31.94 11.14 -5.00
CA ALA A 214 -31.21 9.94 -5.46
C ALA A 214 -30.91 9.91 -6.98
N ALA A 215 -31.19 10.98 -7.73
CA ALA A 215 -30.86 11.02 -9.14
C ALA A 215 -29.69 11.96 -9.38
N LEU A 216 -28.52 11.38 -9.67
CA LEU A 216 -27.41 12.12 -10.28
C LEU A 216 -27.84 12.65 -11.67
N PRO A 217 -27.43 13.86 -12.05
CA PRO A 217 -27.64 14.34 -13.41
C PRO A 217 -27.04 13.38 -14.43
N LYS A 218 -27.69 13.23 -15.60
CA LYS A 218 -27.18 12.41 -16.71
C LYS A 218 -25.77 12.87 -17.06
N MET A 219 -24.81 11.99 -16.89
CA MET A 219 -23.39 12.22 -17.16
C MET A 219 -22.94 11.28 -18.29
N ASP A 220 -21.69 11.45 -18.72
CA ASP A 220 -21.08 10.68 -19.79
C ASP A 220 -21.18 9.16 -19.52
N PRO A 221 -21.64 8.34 -20.47
CA PRO A 221 -21.75 6.89 -20.33
C PRO A 221 -20.46 6.17 -19.92
N ALA A 222 -19.30 6.77 -20.19
CA ALA A 222 -18.01 6.24 -19.74
C ALA A 222 -17.83 6.20 -18.21
N LEU A 223 -18.64 6.97 -17.47
CA LEU A 223 -18.62 7.04 -16.01
C LEU A 223 -19.75 6.23 -15.34
N ASP A 224 -20.62 5.59 -16.14
CA ASP A 224 -21.74 4.78 -15.63
C ASP A 224 -21.32 3.69 -14.61
N PRO A 225 -20.19 2.96 -14.78
CA PRO A 225 -19.74 2.00 -13.77
C PRO A 225 -19.39 2.66 -12.43
N LEU A 226 -18.75 3.83 -12.46
CA LEU A 226 -18.42 4.60 -11.26
C LEU A 226 -19.68 5.16 -10.60
N ILE A 227 -20.61 5.67 -11.39
CA ILE A 227 -21.89 6.23 -10.93
C ILE A 227 -22.77 5.14 -10.32
N SER A 228 -22.82 3.96 -10.93
CA SER A 228 -23.57 2.81 -10.41
C SER A 228 -22.99 2.34 -9.07
N GLU A 229 -21.66 2.32 -8.94
CA GLU A 229 -20.99 1.94 -7.69
C GLU A 229 -21.21 2.98 -6.59
N VAL A 230 -21.09 4.26 -6.92
CA VAL A 230 -21.34 5.35 -5.96
C VAL A 230 -22.83 5.38 -5.55
N ASN A 231 -23.76 5.13 -6.47
CA ASN A 231 -25.18 4.99 -6.14
C ASN A 231 -25.46 3.76 -5.26
N ARG A 232 -24.78 2.65 -5.50
CA ARG A 232 -24.86 1.45 -4.68
C ARG A 232 -24.32 1.72 -3.27
N MET A 233 -23.17 2.39 -3.16
CA MET A 233 -22.60 2.84 -1.88
C MET A 233 -23.56 3.82 -1.16
N ALA A 234 -24.15 4.77 -1.87
CA ALA A 234 -25.10 5.74 -1.29
C ALA A 234 -26.37 5.06 -0.78
N LYS A 235 -26.93 4.09 -1.53
CA LYS A 235 -28.06 3.28 -1.07
C LYS A 235 -27.69 2.42 0.13
N SER A 236 -26.53 1.76 0.09
CA SER A 236 -26.00 0.98 1.22
C SER A 236 -25.80 1.85 2.46
N LEU A 237 -25.26 3.07 2.28
CA LEU A 237 -25.09 4.04 3.37
C LEU A 237 -26.43 4.55 3.91
N ALA A 238 -27.43 4.77 3.04
CA ALA A 238 -28.77 5.17 3.44
C ALA A 238 -29.49 4.07 4.21
N VAL A 239 -29.38 2.81 3.74
CA VAL A 239 -29.91 1.63 4.45
C VAL A 239 -29.17 1.40 5.77
N ALA A 240 -27.84 1.56 5.78
CA ALA A 240 -27.06 1.48 7.01
C ALA A 240 -27.40 2.61 7.99
N ARG A 241 -27.66 3.83 7.50
CA ARG A 241 -28.14 4.94 8.34
C ARG A 241 -29.56 4.72 8.83
N ALA A 242 -30.48 4.29 7.98
CA ALA A 242 -31.85 3.98 8.40
C ALA A 242 -31.87 2.84 9.45
N LYS A 243 -31.05 1.80 9.26
CA LYS A 243 -30.83 0.75 10.29
C LYS A 243 -30.12 1.28 11.52
N ALA A 244 -29.18 2.21 11.38
CA ALA A 244 -28.50 2.87 12.49
C ALA A 244 -29.41 3.87 13.21
N GLU A 245 -30.31 4.57 12.50
CA GLU A 245 -31.34 5.44 13.08
C GLU A 245 -32.45 4.62 13.72
N GLU A 246 -32.86 3.51 13.14
CA GLU A 246 -33.76 2.54 13.75
C GLU A 246 -33.13 1.86 14.98
N ALA A 247 -31.86 1.45 14.89
CA ALA A 247 -31.06 0.98 16.02
C ALA A 247 -30.77 2.10 17.03
N SER A 248 -30.65 3.35 16.60
CA SER A 248 -30.47 4.53 17.46
C SER A 248 -31.79 4.96 18.11
N SER A 249 -32.92 4.83 17.44
CA SER A 249 -34.23 5.05 18.04
C SER A 249 -34.64 3.96 19.02
N LEU A 250 -34.20 2.73 18.77
CA LEU A 250 -34.23 1.60 19.73
C LEU A 250 -33.21 1.80 20.86
N ASN A 251 -32.05 2.43 20.57
CA ASN A 251 -31.01 2.77 21.54
C ASN A 251 -31.25 4.08 22.30
N ALA A 252 -32.03 5.01 21.79
CA ALA A 252 -32.43 6.25 22.51
C ALA A 252 -33.29 5.98 23.77
N ARG A 253 -33.73 4.74 23.96
CA ARG A 253 -34.31 4.24 25.22
C ARG A 253 -33.26 3.64 26.19
N ALA A 254 -31.99 3.63 25.84
CA ALA A 254 -30.92 3.04 26.66
C ALA A 254 -29.63 3.85 26.56
N ASP A 255 -29.63 5.01 27.17
CA ASP A 255 -28.45 5.89 27.38
C ASP A 255 -27.50 5.31 28.45
N SER A 256 -27.22 3.97 28.41
CA SER A 256 -26.22 3.37 29.28
C SER A 256 -25.14 2.67 28.44
N LEU A 257 -23.89 2.94 28.81
CA LEU A 257 -22.71 2.21 28.33
C LEU A 257 -22.96 0.70 28.43
N TRP A 258 -22.36 -0.06 27.52
CA TRP A 258 -22.36 -1.51 27.63
C TRP A 258 -21.53 -1.96 28.85
N THR A 259 -22.19 -2.66 29.75
CA THR A 259 -21.60 -3.21 31.00
C THR A 259 -21.81 -4.74 31.01
N ALA A 260 -21.15 -5.40 31.93
CA ALA A 260 -21.34 -6.83 32.20
C ALA A 260 -22.81 -7.16 32.46
N ASP A 261 -23.52 -6.35 33.28
CA ASP A 261 -24.93 -6.57 33.59
C ASP A 261 -25.84 -6.37 32.38
N ARG A 262 -25.56 -5.39 31.54
CA ARG A 262 -26.32 -5.22 30.28
C ARG A 262 -26.12 -6.40 29.34
N LEU A 263 -24.88 -6.90 29.19
CA LEU A 263 -24.62 -8.13 28.42
C LEU A 263 -25.38 -9.31 29.00
N ARG A 264 -25.35 -9.50 30.35
CA ARG A 264 -26.07 -10.57 31.02
C ARG A 264 -27.57 -10.52 30.74
N ASN A 265 -28.19 -9.36 30.88
CA ASN A 265 -29.62 -9.17 30.62
C ASN A 265 -30.00 -9.46 29.16
N GLN A 266 -29.15 -9.03 28.21
CA GLN A 266 -29.34 -9.35 26.80
C GLN A 266 -29.19 -10.86 26.55
N MET A 267 -28.17 -11.50 27.11
CA MET A 267 -27.95 -12.94 26.95
C MET A 267 -29.13 -13.75 27.50
N LEU A 268 -29.64 -13.39 28.69
CA LEU A 268 -30.83 -14.03 29.26
C LEU A 268 -32.05 -13.88 28.32
N ALA A 269 -32.24 -12.71 27.74
CA ALA A 269 -33.37 -12.45 26.84
C ALA A 269 -33.22 -13.18 25.47
N GLU A 270 -32.04 -13.20 24.89
CA GLU A 270 -31.80 -13.73 23.54
C GLU A 270 -31.50 -15.23 23.54
N LEU A 271 -30.83 -15.76 24.57
CA LEU A 271 -30.49 -17.18 24.65
C LEU A 271 -31.63 -18.02 25.25
N GLY A 272 -32.58 -17.43 26.01
CA GLY A 272 -33.69 -18.15 26.59
C GLY A 272 -33.26 -19.31 27.52
N GLY A 273 -32.13 -19.17 28.20
CA GLY A 273 -31.55 -20.18 29.06
C GLY A 273 -30.59 -21.17 28.37
N LYS A 274 -30.33 -21.03 27.07
CA LYS A 274 -29.31 -21.84 26.35
C LYS A 274 -27.91 -21.41 26.75
N LYS A 275 -26.97 -22.37 26.76
CA LYS A 275 -25.55 -22.14 27.06
C LYS A 275 -24.81 -21.60 25.82
N LEU A 276 -23.78 -20.78 26.06
CA LEU A 276 -22.78 -20.44 25.07
C LEU A 276 -21.61 -21.42 25.15
N TYR A 277 -21.26 -22.01 24.02
CA TYR A 277 -20.08 -22.88 23.87
C TYR A 277 -18.99 -22.13 23.16
N LEU A 278 -17.89 -21.84 23.88
CA LEU A 278 -16.71 -21.19 23.32
C LEU A 278 -15.62 -22.23 23.07
N VAL A 279 -15.03 -22.22 21.88
CA VAL A 279 -13.94 -23.14 21.53
C VAL A 279 -12.72 -22.35 21.04
N SER A 280 -11.57 -22.54 21.69
CA SER A 280 -10.32 -21.90 21.32
C SER A 280 -9.13 -22.84 21.52
N ASN A 281 -7.99 -22.52 20.89
CA ASN A 281 -6.76 -23.26 21.15
C ASN A 281 -6.26 -22.99 22.58
N ARG A 282 -6.19 -21.72 22.98
CA ARG A 282 -5.62 -21.32 24.28
C ARG A 282 -6.69 -21.33 25.38
N GLU A 283 -6.33 -21.94 26.50
CA GLU A 283 -7.14 -21.93 27.69
C GLU A 283 -7.03 -20.62 28.49
N PRO A 284 -8.07 -20.21 29.24
CA PRO A 284 -8.05 -18.99 30.03
C PRO A 284 -7.26 -19.13 31.34
N TYR A 285 -7.14 -20.32 31.88
CA TYR A 285 -6.45 -20.63 33.15
C TYR A 285 -5.60 -21.86 32.98
N LEU A 286 -4.29 -21.69 33.13
CA LEU A 286 -3.27 -22.74 33.00
C LEU A 286 -2.75 -23.09 34.40
N HIS A 287 -2.52 -24.36 34.68
CA HIS A 287 -2.01 -24.80 35.96
C HIS A 287 -0.62 -25.43 35.79
N GLU A 288 0.33 -24.90 36.56
CA GLU A 288 1.72 -25.36 36.58
C GLU A 288 2.10 -25.87 37.95
N LYS A 289 3.02 -26.82 38.00
CA LYS A 289 3.63 -27.28 39.24
C LYS A 289 4.52 -26.21 39.85
N ASP A 290 4.29 -25.88 41.10
CA ASP A 290 5.08 -24.92 41.86
C ASP A 290 5.56 -25.58 43.16
N GLY A 291 6.69 -26.28 43.09
CA GLY A 291 7.19 -27.13 44.17
C GLY A 291 6.20 -28.22 44.55
N PRO A 292 5.70 -28.28 45.81
CA PRO A 292 4.67 -29.25 46.23
C PRO A 292 3.23 -28.82 45.87
N GLY A 293 3.05 -27.59 45.38
CA GLY A 293 1.75 -27.00 45.05
C GLY A 293 1.47 -26.90 43.55
N ILE A 294 0.26 -26.41 43.25
CA ILE A 294 -0.15 -26.05 41.88
C ILE A 294 -0.47 -24.58 41.85
N ARG A 295 0.16 -23.87 40.92
CA ARG A 295 -0.09 -22.44 40.66
C ARG A 295 -0.98 -22.27 39.45
N CYS A 296 -2.03 -21.46 39.59
CA CYS A 296 -2.84 -21.06 38.47
C CYS A 296 -2.27 -19.80 37.82
N ILE A 297 -2.09 -19.81 36.50
CA ILE A 297 -1.58 -18.71 35.70
C ILE A 297 -2.64 -18.30 34.69
N VAL A 298 -2.89 -17.00 34.56
CA VAL A 298 -3.66 -16.42 33.47
C VAL A 298 -2.69 -16.16 32.31
N PRO A 299 -2.78 -16.89 31.19
CA PRO A 299 -1.86 -16.70 30.08
C PRO A 299 -1.96 -15.30 29.48
N ALA A 300 -0.81 -14.69 29.18
CA ALA A 300 -0.81 -13.41 28.46
C ALA A 300 -1.41 -13.56 27.05
N GLY A 301 -2.29 -12.67 26.70
CA GLY A 301 -2.82 -12.58 25.35
C GLY A 301 -4.20 -11.94 25.29
N GLY A 302 -4.40 -11.08 24.28
CA GLY A 302 -5.62 -10.31 24.13
C GLY A 302 -6.90 -11.15 24.00
N LEU A 303 -6.80 -12.40 23.53
CA LEU A 303 -7.96 -13.31 23.40
C LEU A 303 -8.55 -13.65 24.79
N VAL A 304 -7.72 -14.06 25.73
CA VAL A 304 -8.18 -14.43 27.07
C VAL A 304 -8.70 -13.19 27.81
N THR A 305 -7.94 -12.10 27.78
CA THR A 305 -8.33 -10.83 28.41
C THR A 305 -9.67 -10.31 27.89
N ALA A 306 -9.98 -10.54 26.61
CA ALA A 306 -11.22 -10.09 25.99
C ALA A 306 -12.40 -11.05 26.29
N LEU A 307 -12.19 -12.37 26.30
CA LEU A 307 -13.28 -13.34 26.35
C LEU A 307 -13.63 -13.82 27.76
N ASP A 308 -12.68 -13.83 28.70
CA ASP A 308 -12.94 -14.22 30.10
C ASP A 308 -14.07 -13.40 30.75
N PRO A 309 -14.10 -12.05 30.64
CA PRO A 309 -15.22 -11.26 31.14
C PRO A 309 -16.58 -11.66 30.52
N VAL A 310 -16.59 -12.03 29.25
CA VAL A 310 -17.81 -12.45 28.54
C VAL A 310 -18.30 -13.79 29.08
N MET A 311 -17.40 -14.76 29.23
CA MET A 311 -17.73 -16.09 29.73
C MET A 311 -18.20 -16.08 31.17
N ARG A 312 -17.63 -15.21 32.02
CA ARG A 312 -18.10 -14.99 33.40
C ARG A 312 -19.55 -14.50 33.44
N VAL A 313 -19.96 -13.70 32.47
CA VAL A 313 -21.33 -13.17 32.36
C VAL A 313 -22.31 -14.23 31.87
N CYS A 314 -21.88 -15.07 30.92
CA CYS A 314 -22.74 -16.04 30.24
C CYS A 314 -22.89 -17.41 30.96
N ASP A 315 -22.08 -17.70 31.97
CA ASP A 315 -21.97 -19.03 32.61
C ASP A 315 -21.92 -20.17 31.57
N GLY A 316 -21.10 -19.97 30.53
CA GLY A 316 -20.97 -20.89 29.41
C GLY A 316 -20.01 -22.04 29.64
N LEU A 317 -19.69 -22.75 28.55
CA LEU A 317 -18.65 -23.78 28.57
C LEU A 317 -17.55 -23.39 27.59
N TRP A 318 -16.31 -23.29 28.11
CA TRP A 318 -15.12 -22.99 27.30
C TRP A 318 -14.31 -24.26 27.06
N ILE A 319 -14.16 -24.68 25.80
CA ILE A 319 -13.37 -25.84 25.40
C ILE A 319 -12.02 -25.34 24.88
N ALA A 320 -10.91 -25.83 25.45
CA ALA A 320 -9.57 -25.41 25.09
C ALA A 320 -8.53 -26.51 25.27
N HIS A 321 -7.34 -26.34 24.66
CA HIS A 321 -6.21 -27.24 24.87
C HIS A 321 -5.64 -27.02 26.27
N GLY A 322 -5.55 -28.08 27.08
CA GLY A 322 -4.87 -28.08 28.36
C GLY A 322 -3.36 -28.26 28.15
N SER A 323 -2.63 -27.17 28.33
CA SER A 323 -1.19 -27.09 28.04
C SER A 323 -0.29 -27.01 29.28
N GLY A 324 -0.88 -26.81 30.45
CA GLY A 324 -0.16 -26.78 31.72
C GLY A 324 0.24 -28.18 32.22
N ASP A 325 1.41 -28.27 32.83
CA ASP A 325 1.95 -29.54 33.34
C ASP A 325 1.15 -30.14 34.53
N ALA A 326 0.39 -29.28 35.24
CA ALA A 326 -0.52 -29.67 36.31
C ALA A 326 -2.01 -29.69 35.89
N ASP A 327 -2.34 -29.38 34.66
CA ASP A 327 -3.73 -29.24 34.19
C ASP A 327 -4.53 -30.56 34.38
N ARG A 328 -3.90 -31.70 34.14
CA ARG A 328 -4.55 -33.03 34.33
C ARG A 328 -4.91 -33.33 35.77
N GLU A 329 -4.21 -32.73 36.75
CA GLU A 329 -4.43 -32.93 38.17
C GLU A 329 -5.56 -32.04 38.71
N THR A 330 -6.00 -31.04 37.95
CA THR A 330 -6.98 -30.01 38.40
C THR A 330 -8.37 -30.20 37.81
N VAL A 331 -8.58 -31.18 36.94
CA VAL A 331 -9.86 -31.46 36.29
C VAL A 331 -10.57 -32.68 36.91
N ASP A 332 -11.88 -32.74 36.73
CA ASP A 332 -12.68 -33.94 37.06
C ASP A 332 -12.47 -35.08 36.05
N GLY A 333 -13.14 -36.20 36.27
CA GLY A 333 -13.08 -37.40 35.39
C GLY A 333 -13.54 -37.14 33.95
N SER A 334 -14.24 -36.05 33.67
CA SER A 334 -14.70 -35.64 32.33
C SER A 334 -13.80 -34.51 31.72
N GLY A 335 -12.69 -34.19 32.35
CA GLY A 335 -11.74 -33.14 31.89
C GLY A 335 -12.23 -31.72 32.13
N LYS A 336 -13.14 -31.52 33.08
CA LYS A 336 -13.77 -30.22 33.38
C LYS A 336 -13.31 -29.65 34.73
N LEU A 337 -13.34 -28.34 34.83
CA LEU A 337 -13.22 -27.62 36.09
C LEU A 337 -14.00 -26.28 36.02
N ARG A 338 -14.44 -25.82 37.20
CA ARG A 338 -15.07 -24.50 37.33
C ARG A 338 -13.99 -23.42 37.49
N VAL A 339 -14.08 -22.34 36.75
CA VAL A 339 -13.11 -21.25 36.71
C VAL A 339 -13.80 -19.89 36.84
N PRO A 340 -13.06 -18.82 37.32
CA PRO A 340 -11.71 -18.85 37.89
C PRO A 340 -11.65 -19.57 39.25
N PRO A 341 -10.44 -19.99 39.71
CA PRO A 341 -10.26 -20.72 40.99
C PRO A 341 -10.69 -19.83 42.11
N GLY A 342 -11.05 -19.06 42.56
CA GLY A 342 -11.49 -18.23 43.70
C GLY A 342 -12.92 -17.73 43.58
N ASP A 343 -13.44 -17.62 42.35
CA ASP A 343 -14.77 -17.10 42.08
C ASP A 343 -15.35 -17.82 40.83
N PRO A 344 -15.75 -19.09 40.95
CA PRO A 344 -16.15 -19.93 39.84
C PRO A 344 -17.40 -19.40 39.11
N ALA A 345 -17.22 -18.93 37.90
CA ALA A 345 -18.28 -18.30 37.09
C ALA A 345 -18.71 -19.12 35.89
N TYR A 346 -17.83 -19.95 35.32
CA TYR A 346 -18.14 -20.78 34.16
C TYR A 346 -17.34 -22.11 34.16
N THR A 347 -17.60 -22.99 33.19
CA THR A 347 -16.91 -24.26 33.06
C THR A 347 -15.85 -24.25 32.00
N LEU A 348 -14.64 -24.73 32.31
CA LEU A 348 -13.57 -25.01 31.37
C LEU A 348 -13.49 -26.51 31.12
N LYS A 349 -13.55 -26.96 29.85
CA LYS A 349 -13.27 -28.34 29.43
C LYS A 349 -11.95 -28.37 28.67
N ARG A 350 -11.06 -29.27 29.07
CA ARG A 350 -9.73 -29.40 28.42
C ARG A 350 -9.70 -30.51 27.40
N VAL A 351 -9.09 -30.25 26.26
CA VAL A 351 -8.76 -31.21 25.21
C VAL A 351 -7.27 -31.50 25.30
N TRP A 352 -6.95 -32.79 25.34
CA TRP A 352 -5.57 -33.25 25.51
C TRP A 352 -4.94 -33.54 24.17
N LEU A 353 -3.82 -32.88 23.86
CA LEU A 353 -2.97 -33.12 22.68
C LEU A 353 -1.72 -33.88 23.10
N THR A 354 -1.21 -34.71 22.18
CA THR A 354 0.17 -35.23 22.30
C THR A 354 1.13 -34.15 21.87
N ARG A 355 2.42 -34.33 22.19
CA ARG A 355 3.46 -33.37 21.76
C ARG A 355 3.58 -33.30 20.25
N GLU A 356 3.50 -34.43 19.56
CA GLU A 356 3.53 -34.52 18.10
C GLU A 356 2.34 -33.78 17.45
N GLU A 357 1.16 -33.91 18.07
CA GLU A 357 -0.03 -33.16 17.62
C GLU A 357 0.15 -31.67 17.83
N GLU A 358 0.65 -31.24 18.98
CA GLU A 358 0.92 -29.82 19.26
C GLU A 358 2.00 -29.27 18.33
N ASP A 359 3.10 -30.01 18.14
CA ASP A 359 4.20 -29.59 17.26
C ASP A 359 3.72 -29.41 15.81
N GLY A 360 2.95 -30.35 15.26
CA GLY A 360 2.44 -30.24 13.88
C GLY A 360 1.31 -29.23 13.73
N TYR A 361 0.31 -29.27 14.64
CA TYR A 361 -0.85 -28.39 14.57
C TYR A 361 -0.55 -26.95 14.91
N TYR A 362 0.00 -26.71 16.14
CA TYR A 362 0.18 -25.37 16.66
C TYR A 362 1.47 -24.71 16.12
N TYR A 363 2.62 -25.36 16.34
CA TYR A 363 3.89 -24.77 15.90
C TYR A 363 4.05 -24.84 14.38
N GLY A 364 3.75 -25.96 13.76
CA GLY A 364 3.88 -26.19 12.33
C GLY A 364 2.82 -25.45 11.52
N PHE A 365 1.64 -26.06 11.32
CA PHE A 365 0.68 -25.52 10.36
C PHE A 365 0.12 -24.15 10.75
N ALA A 366 -0.25 -23.94 12.02
CA ALA A 366 -0.81 -22.68 12.45
C ALA A 366 0.23 -21.56 12.46
N ASN A 367 1.42 -21.76 13.03
CA ASN A 367 2.36 -20.68 13.31
C ASN A 367 3.54 -20.56 12.34
N GLU A 368 3.94 -21.62 11.63
CA GLU A 368 4.89 -21.53 10.51
C GLU A 368 4.18 -21.44 9.14
N GLY A 369 2.92 -21.86 9.04
CA GLY A 369 2.11 -21.80 7.82
C GLY A 369 1.17 -20.58 7.79
N LEU A 370 0.04 -20.65 8.53
CA LEU A 370 -1.03 -19.64 8.45
C LEU A 370 -0.65 -18.27 9.01
N TRP A 371 0.10 -18.21 10.11
CA TRP A 371 0.49 -16.95 10.72
C TRP A 371 1.26 -16.05 9.76
N PRO A 372 2.40 -16.46 9.15
CA PRO A 372 3.10 -15.62 8.20
C PRO A 372 2.32 -15.40 6.90
N LEU A 373 1.52 -16.36 6.45
CA LEU A 373 0.64 -16.20 5.28
C LEU A 373 -0.31 -15.03 5.45
N CYS A 374 -0.97 -14.94 6.60
CA CYS A 374 -2.02 -13.96 6.86
C CYS A 374 -1.48 -12.57 7.19
N HIS A 375 -0.31 -12.47 7.82
CA HIS A 375 0.26 -11.19 8.23
C HIS A 375 1.02 -10.45 7.11
N ILE A 376 1.41 -11.12 6.03
CA ILE A 376 2.10 -10.52 4.86
C ILE A 376 3.32 -9.66 5.28
N THR A 377 4.09 -10.11 6.26
CA THR A 377 5.31 -9.42 6.74
C THR A 377 6.57 -9.88 6.02
N HIS A 378 6.42 -10.44 4.81
CA HIS A 378 7.49 -11.00 3.99
C HIS A 378 8.24 -12.18 4.63
N THR A 379 7.72 -12.71 5.73
CA THR A 379 8.18 -13.98 6.29
C THR A 379 7.57 -15.12 5.49
N ARG A 380 8.42 -15.97 4.91
CA ARG A 380 7.96 -17.06 4.03
C ARG A 380 7.18 -18.12 4.84
N PRO A 381 5.92 -18.43 4.49
CA PRO A 381 5.17 -19.54 5.09
C PRO A 381 5.82 -20.89 4.78
N GLU A 382 5.71 -21.82 5.71
CA GLU A 382 6.13 -23.23 5.54
C GLU A 382 4.91 -24.13 5.62
N PHE A 383 4.76 -25.01 4.61
CA PHE A 383 3.65 -25.93 4.51
C PHE A 383 4.19 -27.35 4.37
N ARG A 384 3.96 -28.18 5.40
CA ARG A 384 4.34 -29.60 5.45
C ARG A 384 3.06 -30.44 5.53
N LEU A 385 3.07 -31.59 4.86
CA LEU A 385 1.89 -32.48 4.86
C LEU A 385 1.63 -33.05 6.25
N GLU A 386 2.67 -33.34 7.01
CA GLU A 386 2.59 -33.87 8.38
C GLU A 386 1.88 -32.88 9.29
N ASP A 387 2.25 -31.59 9.19
CA ASP A 387 1.64 -30.50 9.97
C ASP A 387 0.16 -30.30 9.61
N TRP A 388 -0.17 -30.39 8.32
CA TRP A 388 -1.55 -30.37 7.86
C TRP A 388 -2.37 -31.55 8.40
N ASN A 389 -1.81 -32.74 8.42
CA ASN A 389 -2.49 -33.92 8.97
C ASN A 389 -2.74 -33.77 10.47
N ALA A 390 -1.76 -33.27 11.23
CA ALA A 390 -1.92 -32.94 12.64
C ALA A 390 -3.01 -31.87 12.85
N TYR A 391 -3.02 -30.82 12.00
CA TYR A 391 -4.04 -29.77 12.05
C TYR A 391 -5.45 -30.32 11.84
N ARG A 392 -5.65 -31.20 10.89
CA ARG A 392 -6.94 -31.90 10.66
C ARG A 392 -7.34 -32.75 11.85
N GLN A 393 -6.42 -33.56 12.36
CA GLN A 393 -6.65 -34.45 13.48
C GLN A 393 -7.04 -33.68 14.75
N VAL A 394 -6.35 -32.61 15.07
CA VAL A 394 -6.65 -31.77 16.24
C VAL A 394 -8.00 -31.08 16.10
N ASN A 395 -8.32 -30.51 14.91
CA ASN A 395 -9.66 -29.94 14.66
C ASN A 395 -10.76 -31.02 14.86
N THR A 396 -10.51 -32.27 14.47
CA THR A 396 -11.44 -33.39 14.70
C THR A 396 -11.60 -33.67 16.19
N LYS A 397 -10.52 -33.72 16.98
CA LYS A 397 -10.58 -33.88 18.44
C LYS A 397 -11.41 -32.81 19.13
N PHE A 398 -11.25 -31.55 18.71
CA PHE A 398 -12.07 -30.45 19.22
C PHE A 398 -13.56 -30.63 18.84
N ALA A 399 -13.83 -31.09 17.63
CA ALA A 399 -15.19 -31.37 17.19
C ALA A 399 -15.81 -32.53 18.00
N ASP A 400 -15.06 -33.59 18.29
CA ASP A 400 -15.50 -34.69 19.13
C ASP A 400 -15.84 -34.22 20.55
N ALA A 401 -14.91 -33.51 21.19
CA ALA A 401 -15.08 -32.97 22.54
C ALA A 401 -16.28 -32.01 22.65
N LEU A 402 -16.51 -31.17 21.62
CA LEU A 402 -17.67 -30.29 21.59
C LEU A 402 -18.98 -31.08 21.36
N THR A 403 -18.98 -32.04 20.43
CA THR A 403 -20.17 -32.82 20.09
C THR A 403 -20.70 -33.59 21.29
N GLU A 404 -19.83 -34.14 22.14
CA GLU A 404 -20.20 -34.76 23.41
C GLU A 404 -20.94 -33.77 24.31
N GLU A 405 -20.48 -32.52 24.43
CA GLU A 405 -21.06 -31.52 25.33
C GLU A 405 -22.41 -30.99 24.87
N ILE A 406 -22.62 -30.93 23.55
CA ILE A 406 -23.86 -30.40 22.95
C ILE A 406 -24.87 -31.51 22.57
N ALA A 407 -24.62 -32.78 22.94
CA ALA A 407 -25.45 -33.90 22.51
C ALA A 407 -26.93 -33.76 22.93
N GLY A 408 -27.20 -33.20 24.10
CA GLY A 408 -28.56 -32.99 24.62
C GLY A 408 -29.17 -31.60 24.35
N GLU A 409 -28.48 -30.73 23.65
CA GLU A 409 -28.92 -29.35 23.40
C GLU A 409 -29.63 -29.21 22.06
N GLU A 410 -30.71 -28.46 22.01
CA GLU A 410 -31.38 -28.09 20.75
C GLU A 410 -30.85 -26.79 20.20
N SER A 411 -30.35 -26.79 18.94
CA SER A 411 -29.75 -25.64 18.29
C SER A 411 -28.71 -24.93 19.17
N PRO A 412 -27.63 -25.62 19.59
CA PRO A 412 -26.60 -25.05 20.48
C PRO A 412 -25.88 -23.90 19.80
N LEU A 413 -25.49 -22.89 20.60
CA LEU A 413 -24.73 -21.73 20.11
C LEU A 413 -23.24 -21.96 20.37
N VAL A 414 -22.47 -21.98 19.27
CA VAL A 414 -21.03 -22.25 19.29
C VAL A 414 -20.27 -21.07 18.72
N LEU A 415 -19.29 -20.58 19.49
CA LEU A 415 -18.37 -19.53 19.09
C LEU A 415 -16.95 -20.10 19.00
N VAL A 416 -16.48 -20.35 17.79
CA VAL A 416 -15.13 -20.83 17.50
C VAL A 416 -14.18 -19.63 17.40
N GLN A 417 -12.99 -19.78 17.97
CA GLN A 417 -12.01 -18.70 18.00
C GLN A 417 -10.75 -19.05 17.20
N ASP A 418 -10.47 -18.17 16.24
CA ASP A 418 -9.19 -17.99 15.59
C ASP A 418 -8.77 -19.08 14.59
N TYR A 419 -7.68 -18.79 13.86
CA TYR A 419 -7.15 -19.55 12.73
C TYR A 419 -6.68 -20.97 13.06
N HIS A 420 -6.52 -21.29 14.32
CA HIS A 420 -6.18 -22.63 14.79
C HIS A 420 -7.30 -23.66 14.48
N LEU A 421 -8.54 -23.22 14.40
CA LEU A 421 -9.72 -24.06 14.31
C LEU A 421 -10.55 -23.79 13.05
N ALA A 422 -9.89 -23.49 11.92
CA ALA A 422 -10.57 -23.13 10.68
C ALA A 422 -11.44 -24.26 10.09
N LEU A 423 -11.14 -25.53 10.40
CA LEU A 423 -11.93 -26.67 9.91
C LEU A 423 -13.11 -27.02 10.85
N LEU A 424 -13.05 -26.55 12.09
CA LEU A 424 -14.00 -26.90 13.12
C LEU A 424 -15.47 -26.56 12.76
N PRO A 425 -15.80 -25.41 12.15
CA PRO A 425 -17.20 -25.10 11.81
C PRO A 425 -17.86 -26.14 10.91
N SER A 426 -17.18 -26.62 9.86
CA SER A 426 -17.75 -27.67 8.98
C SER A 426 -17.91 -28.99 9.72
N LEU A 427 -16.92 -29.40 10.54
CA LEU A 427 -16.96 -30.62 11.33
C LEU A 427 -18.12 -30.60 12.34
N ILE A 428 -18.44 -29.44 12.90
CA ILE A 428 -19.62 -29.27 13.78
C ILE A 428 -20.89 -29.44 12.95
N LYS A 429 -21.03 -28.76 11.83
CA LYS A 429 -22.23 -28.81 10.99
C LYS A 429 -22.51 -30.17 10.37
N GLU A 430 -21.48 -30.95 10.09
CA GLU A 430 -21.62 -32.34 9.63
C GLU A 430 -22.27 -33.25 10.70
N ARG A 431 -21.95 -33.04 11.99
CA ARG A 431 -22.44 -33.83 13.12
C ARG A 431 -23.73 -33.25 13.70
N ARG A 432 -23.85 -31.94 13.76
CA ARG A 432 -24.96 -31.17 14.32
C ARG A 432 -25.39 -30.05 13.37
N PRO A 433 -26.17 -30.37 12.32
CA PRO A 433 -26.65 -29.37 11.34
C PRO A 433 -27.48 -28.25 11.97
N ASP A 434 -28.14 -28.53 13.10
CA ASP A 434 -28.96 -27.59 13.88
C ASP A 434 -28.14 -26.59 14.71
N ALA A 435 -26.86 -26.86 14.97
CA ALA A 435 -25.99 -25.95 15.72
C ALA A 435 -25.84 -24.60 15.01
N LYS A 436 -25.92 -23.52 15.75
CA LYS A 436 -25.60 -22.18 15.27
C LYS A 436 -24.13 -21.92 15.56
N VAL A 437 -23.33 -21.76 14.51
CA VAL A 437 -21.87 -21.67 14.61
C VAL A 437 -21.36 -20.33 14.10
N ALA A 438 -20.62 -19.60 14.91
CA ALA A 438 -19.80 -18.50 14.46
C ALA A 438 -18.31 -18.83 14.61
N ILE A 439 -17.50 -18.42 13.65
CA ILE A 439 -16.05 -18.39 13.82
C ILE A 439 -15.57 -16.94 13.79
N PHE A 440 -14.74 -16.58 14.76
CA PHE A 440 -14.11 -15.26 14.79
C PHE A 440 -12.61 -15.40 14.51
N TRP A 441 -12.17 -14.73 13.44
CA TRP A 441 -10.79 -14.78 12.93
C TRP A 441 -10.02 -13.56 13.45
N HIS A 442 -9.05 -13.77 14.33
CA HIS A 442 -8.36 -12.69 15.04
C HIS A 442 -7.17 -12.09 14.30
N ILE A 443 -6.63 -12.78 13.33
CA ILE A 443 -5.50 -12.30 12.54
C ILE A 443 -5.97 -11.62 11.24
N PRO A 444 -5.13 -10.87 10.53
CA PRO A 444 -5.50 -10.33 9.23
C PRO A 444 -5.93 -11.43 8.26
N TRP A 445 -6.83 -11.12 7.34
CA TRP A 445 -7.06 -11.96 6.17
C TRP A 445 -6.36 -11.34 4.96
N PRO A 446 -5.44 -12.06 4.28
CA PRO A 446 -4.66 -11.54 3.18
C PRO A 446 -5.50 -11.38 1.90
N ASN A 447 -4.93 -10.74 0.88
CA ASN A 447 -5.53 -10.73 -0.45
C ASN A 447 -5.52 -12.15 -1.08
N PRO A 448 -6.34 -12.39 -2.12
CA PRO A 448 -6.43 -13.72 -2.76
C PRO A 448 -5.10 -14.22 -3.34
N GLU A 449 -4.22 -13.33 -3.83
CA GLU A 449 -2.93 -13.70 -4.40
C GLU A 449 -2.01 -14.30 -3.32
N ALA A 450 -1.91 -13.63 -2.17
CA ALA A 450 -1.09 -14.12 -1.06
C ALA A 450 -1.68 -15.40 -0.48
N TYR A 451 -3.01 -15.45 -0.27
CA TYR A 451 -3.67 -16.65 0.25
C TYR A 451 -3.52 -17.85 -0.67
N GLY A 452 -3.52 -17.62 -1.99
CA GLY A 452 -3.46 -18.63 -3.04
C GLY A 452 -2.24 -19.55 -3.00
N ILE A 453 -1.16 -19.17 -2.30
CA ILE A 453 0.02 -20.03 -2.13
C ILE A 453 -0.20 -21.19 -1.13
N CYS A 454 -1.26 -21.14 -0.30
CA CYS A 454 -1.58 -22.22 0.61
C CYS A 454 -2.03 -23.47 -0.17
N PRO A 455 -1.37 -24.63 0.00
CA PRO A 455 -1.77 -25.86 -0.70
C PRO A 455 -3.21 -26.31 -0.37
N TRP A 456 -3.64 -26.14 0.86
CA TRP A 456 -4.96 -26.55 1.36
C TRP A 456 -5.95 -25.37 1.48
N ARG A 457 -5.80 -24.36 0.61
CA ARG A 457 -6.62 -23.16 0.60
C ARG A 457 -8.13 -23.44 0.46
N GLN A 458 -8.51 -24.45 -0.33
CA GLN A 458 -9.92 -24.78 -0.54
C GLN A 458 -10.52 -25.46 0.69
N GLU A 459 -9.79 -26.38 1.30
CA GLU A 459 -10.23 -27.11 2.50
C GLU A 459 -10.42 -26.17 3.68
N ILE A 460 -9.53 -25.19 3.86
CA ILE A 460 -9.66 -24.18 4.91
C ILE A 460 -10.88 -23.30 4.68
N LEU A 461 -11.08 -22.80 3.44
CA LEU A 461 -12.26 -22.01 3.10
C LEU A 461 -13.55 -22.80 3.30
N GLN A 462 -13.59 -24.06 2.88
CA GLN A 462 -14.75 -24.95 3.07
C GLN A 462 -15.01 -25.19 4.56
N GLY A 463 -13.95 -25.40 5.34
CA GLY A 463 -14.04 -25.53 6.79
C GLY A 463 -14.67 -24.31 7.45
N MET A 464 -14.20 -23.12 7.12
CA MET A 464 -14.74 -21.87 7.64
C MET A 464 -16.18 -21.59 7.18
N LEU A 465 -16.53 -21.89 5.92
CA LEU A 465 -17.88 -21.73 5.38
C LEU A 465 -18.91 -22.75 5.95
N GLY A 466 -18.48 -23.65 6.83
CA GLY A 466 -19.38 -24.39 7.71
C GLY A 466 -20.02 -23.51 8.78
N ALA A 467 -19.48 -22.33 9.08
CA ALA A 467 -20.09 -21.41 10.03
C ALA A 467 -21.29 -20.66 9.44
N ASP A 468 -22.21 -20.23 10.30
CA ASP A 468 -23.31 -19.33 9.93
C ASP A 468 -22.84 -17.87 9.89
N ILE A 469 -21.84 -17.53 10.73
CA ILE A 469 -21.19 -16.22 10.74
C ILE A 469 -19.67 -16.41 10.76
N ILE A 470 -18.96 -15.69 9.87
CA ILE A 470 -17.51 -15.49 9.95
C ILE A 470 -17.26 -14.04 10.32
N GLY A 471 -16.64 -13.83 11.49
CA GLY A 471 -16.31 -12.52 12.02
C GLY A 471 -14.84 -12.16 11.76
N PHE A 472 -14.61 -10.92 11.31
CA PHE A 472 -13.28 -10.28 11.23
C PHE A 472 -13.28 -9.00 12.04
N HIS A 473 -12.11 -8.41 12.30
CA HIS A 473 -12.06 -7.14 13.02
C HIS A 473 -12.52 -5.95 12.19
N ILE A 474 -12.17 -5.89 10.91
CA ILE A 474 -12.40 -4.75 10.03
C ILE A 474 -13.00 -5.20 8.69
N GLN A 475 -13.77 -4.32 8.07
CA GLN A 475 -14.42 -4.57 6.79
C GLN A 475 -13.43 -4.98 5.68
N PHE A 476 -12.21 -4.44 5.72
CA PHE A 476 -11.17 -4.76 4.74
C PHE A 476 -10.85 -6.27 4.69
N HIS A 477 -10.74 -6.92 5.85
CA HIS A 477 -10.51 -8.37 5.91
C HIS A 477 -11.73 -9.18 5.48
N SER A 478 -12.94 -8.70 5.76
CA SER A 478 -14.18 -9.29 5.25
C SER A 478 -14.23 -9.26 3.72
N ASN A 479 -13.84 -8.14 3.11
CA ASN A 479 -13.78 -8.01 1.65
C ASN A 479 -12.74 -8.95 1.04
N ASN A 480 -11.53 -8.98 1.60
CA ASN A 480 -10.48 -9.88 1.14
C ASN A 480 -10.92 -11.35 1.23
N PHE A 481 -11.65 -11.73 2.30
CA PHE A 481 -12.19 -13.08 2.43
C PHE A 481 -13.20 -13.40 1.33
N LEU A 482 -14.15 -12.50 1.05
CA LEU A 482 -15.14 -12.68 -0.02
C LEU A 482 -14.46 -12.82 -1.40
N GLU A 483 -13.49 -11.97 -1.70
CA GLU A 483 -12.69 -12.06 -2.94
C GLU A 483 -11.90 -13.37 -3.02
N THR A 484 -11.39 -13.85 -1.88
CA THR A 484 -10.68 -15.14 -1.80
C THR A 484 -11.63 -16.30 -2.08
N VAL A 485 -12.83 -16.27 -1.52
CA VAL A 485 -13.85 -17.31 -1.77
C VAL A 485 -14.29 -17.29 -3.23
N ASP A 486 -14.58 -16.12 -3.79
CA ASP A 486 -14.96 -15.95 -5.20
C ASP A 486 -13.91 -16.54 -6.16
N ARG A 487 -12.64 -16.37 -5.82
CA ARG A 487 -11.52 -16.84 -6.66
C ARG A 487 -11.27 -18.36 -6.59
N PHE A 488 -11.46 -18.97 -5.43
CA PHE A 488 -11.01 -20.36 -5.20
C PHE A 488 -12.12 -21.37 -4.99
N LEU A 489 -13.37 -20.93 -4.80
CA LEU A 489 -14.51 -21.83 -4.61
C LEU A 489 -15.68 -21.45 -5.52
N GLU A 490 -16.32 -22.46 -6.09
CA GLU A 490 -17.61 -22.25 -6.75
C GLU A 490 -18.68 -21.96 -5.69
N SER A 491 -19.16 -20.70 -5.66
CA SER A 491 -20.11 -20.21 -4.67
C SER A 491 -20.82 -18.96 -5.18
N LYS A 492 -21.98 -18.63 -4.61
CA LYS A 492 -22.69 -17.38 -4.89
C LYS A 492 -22.29 -16.34 -3.83
N ILE A 493 -21.63 -15.27 -4.25
CA ILE A 493 -21.29 -14.14 -3.39
C ILE A 493 -22.38 -13.06 -3.49
N ASP A 494 -22.89 -12.64 -2.34
CA ASP A 494 -23.74 -11.46 -2.22
C ASP A 494 -22.94 -10.32 -1.57
N TRP A 495 -22.48 -9.40 -2.41
CA TRP A 495 -21.70 -8.24 -1.99
C TRP A 495 -22.53 -7.18 -1.26
N GLU A 496 -23.85 -7.18 -1.45
CA GLU A 496 -24.73 -6.23 -0.77
C GLU A 496 -24.96 -6.64 0.69
N HIS A 497 -25.15 -7.93 0.93
CA HIS A 497 -25.38 -8.49 2.27
C HIS A 497 -24.14 -9.09 2.90
N PHE A 498 -22.98 -9.05 2.22
CA PHE A 498 -21.73 -9.66 2.65
C PHE A 498 -21.94 -11.11 3.06
N SER A 499 -22.41 -11.94 2.14
CA SER A 499 -22.67 -13.34 2.40
C SER A 499 -22.21 -14.25 1.27
N VAL A 500 -21.95 -15.49 1.62
CA VAL A 500 -21.56 -16.57 0.70
C VAL A 500 -22.61 -17.67 0.78
N THR A 501 -23.22 -18.04 -0.36
CA THR A 501 -24.11 -19.18 -0.43
C THR A 501 -23.44 -20.32 -1.20
N ARG A 502 -23.32 -21.48 -0.56
CA ARG A 502 -22.72 -22.69 -1.13
C ARG A 502 -23.44 -23.94 -0.60
N GLY A 503 -23.81 -24.86 -1.50
CA GLY A 503 -24.51 -26.10 -1.12
C GLY A 503 -25.81 -25.88 -0.35
N GLY A 504 -26.56 -24.82 -0.69
CA GLY A 504 -27.84 -24.47 0.00
C GLY A 504 -27.68 -23.78 1.35
N ARG A 505 -26.44 -23.57 1.84
CA ARG A 505 -26.17 -22.86 3.11
C ARG A 505 -25.63 -21.46 2.84
N THR A 506 -26.04 -20.50 3.65
CA THR A 506 -25.58 -19.12 3.57
C THR A 506 -24.78 -18.77 4.82
N THR A 507 -23.55 -18.32 4.62
CA THR A 507 -22.64 -17.81 5.65
C THR A 507 -22.57 -16.30 5.57
N LEU A 508 -22.78 -15.60 6.68
CA LEU A 508 -22.63 -14.15 6.79
C LEU A 508 -21.19 -13.78 7.13
N ILE A 509 -20.63 -12.80 6.42
CA ILE A 509 -19.28 -12.30 6.66
C ILE A 509 -19.39 -10.90 7.27
N ARG A 510 -18.93 -10.71 8.51
CA ARG A 510 -19.21 -9.49 9.28
C ARG A 510 -17.97 -8.92 9.95
N PRO A 511 -17.82 -7.59 9.98
CA PRO A 511 -16.83 -6.93 10.82
C PRO A 511 -17.36 -6.78 12.26
N PHE A 512 -16.61 -7.31 13.22
CA PHE A 512 -16.82 -7.12 14.65
C PHE A 512 -15.50 -6.68 15.27
N PRO A 513 -15.21 -5.38 15.38
CA PRO A 513 -13.97 -4.91 15.97
C PRO A 513 -13.92 -5.23 17.46
N ILE A 514 -13.06 -6.18 17.85
CA ILE A 514 -12.88 -6.57 19.24
C ILE A 514 -12.25 -5.44 20.05
N SER A 515 -12.56 -5.37 21.35
CA SER A 515 -12.06 -4.33 22.23
C SER A 515 -11.70 -4.89 23.61
N VAL A 516 -11.43 -4.00 24.54
CA VAL A 516 -11.10 -4.32 25.94
C VAL A 516 -12.26 -3.99 26.88
N GLY A 517 -12.26 -4.53 28.09
CA GLY A 517 -13.19 -4.12 29.13
C GLY A 517 -12.93 -2.67 29.54
N SER A 518 -13.98 -1.95 29.89
CA SER A 518 -13.88 -0.56 30.39
C SER A 518 -13.83 -0.48 31.91
N ASP A 519 -14.06 -1.59 32.57
CA ASP A 519 -14.18 -1.60 34.03
C ASP A 519 -12.84 -1.98 34.65
N ALA A 520 -12.35 -1.13 35.55
CA ALA A 520 -11.44 -1.59 36.58
C ALA A 520 -12.10 -2.80 37.27
N PRO A 521 -11.34 -3.85 37.71
CA PRO A 521 -11.90 -5.01 38.34
C PRO A 521 -12.86 -4.60 39.43
N LEU A 522 -14.15 -4.95 39.32
CA LEU A 522 -15.16 -4.72 40.33
C LEU A 522 -14.64 -5.31 41.64
N GLY A 523 -14.30 -4.46 42.61
CA GLY A 523 -13.96 -4.88 43.98
C GLY A 523 -12.55 -4.66 44.46
N LYS A 524 -11.64 -4.05 43.66
CA LYS A 524 -10.40 -3.53 44.26
C LYS A 524 -10.61 -2.08 44.68
N GLU A 525 -10.66 -1.84 45.98
CA GLU A 525 -10.41 -0.51 46.56
C GLU A 525 -9.11 0.04 45.96
N PRO A 526 -8.98 1.36 45.71
CA PRO A 526 -7.71 1.98 45.30
C PRO A 526 -6.74 1.99 46.48
N SER A 527 -6.22 0.81 46.84
CA SER A 527 -5.48 0.67 48.14
C SER A 527 -3.97 0.68 47.98
N GLU A 528 -3.40 0.74 46.79
CA GLU A 528 -1.96 0.96 46.67
C GLU A 528 -1.67 2.07 45.66
N ARG A 529 -0.93 3.08 46.12
CA ARG A 529 -0.43 4.17 45.29
C ARG A 529 0.46 3.57 44.20
N LEU A 530 -0.03 3.61 42.95
CA LEU A 530 0.78 3.15 41.81
C LEU A 530 2.15 3.83 41.82
N PRO A 531 3.23 3.10 41.47
CA PRO A 531 4.57 3.67 41.42
C PRO A 531 4.62 4.84 40.43
N SER A 532 5.33 5.89 40.82
CA SER A 532 5.57 7.03 39.94
C SER A 532 6.50 6.66 38.79
N LYS A 533 6.55 7.50 37.73
CA LYS A 533 7.51 7.35 36.61
C LYS A 533 8.94 7.19 37.13
N GLU A 534 9.31 8.04 38.10
CA GLU A 534 10.62 8.05 38.74
C GLU A 534 10.91 6.75 39.48
N ASP A 535 9.90 6.19 40.20
CA ASP A 535 10.07 4.93 40.93
C ASP A 535 10.25 3.75 39.99
N LEU A 536 9.46 3.68 38.89
CA LEU A 536 9.58 2.65 37.86
C LEU A 536 10.97 2.69 37.20
N LEU A 537 11.40 3.88 36.77
CA LEU A 537 12.70 4.06 36.12
C LEU A 537 13.84 3.77 37.07
N ARG A 538 13.73 4.17 38.34
CA ARG A 538 14.72 3.86 39.39
C ARG A 538 14.81 2.36 39.66
N GLY A 539 13.69 1.65 39.64
CA GLY A 539 13.63 0.19 39.78
C GLY A 539 14.44 -0.57 38.74
N ILE A 540 14.58 0.00 37.56
CA ILE A 540 15.42 -0.55 36.47
C ILE A 540 16.77 0.18 36.31
N GLY A 541 17.16 1.02 37.27
CA GLY A 541 18.47 1.70 37.29
C GLY A 541 18.61 2.87 36.30
N ILE A 542 17.50 3.45 35.83
CA ILE A 542 17.45 4.51 34.80
C ILE A 542 16.93 5.84 35.41
N ARG A 543 17.43 6.95 34.87
CA ARG A 543 16.88 8.29 35.09
C ARG A 543 16.59 8.95 33.77
N ALA A 544 15.34 9.38 33.57
CA ALA A 544 14.92 10.12 32.40
C ALA A 544 13.75 11.05 32.75
N GLU A 545 13.58 12.13 32.00
CA GLU A 545 12.47 13.07 32.13
C GLU A 545 11.20 12.54 31.44
N SER A 546 11.40 11.87 30.28
CA SER A 546 10.33 11.35 29.46
C SER A 546 10.49 9.86 29.25
N LEU A 547 9.35 9.17 29.23
CA LEU A 547 9.24 7.72 29.12
C LEU A 547 8.37 7.33 27.92
N GLY A 548 8.93 6.56 27.01
CA GLY A 548 8.16 5.82 26.00
C GLY A 548 7.99 4.36 26.40
N VAL A 549 6.88 3.76 26.05
CA VAL A 549 6.62 2.34 26.33
C VAL A 549 6.19 1.58 25.07
N GLY A 550 6.65 0.34 24.96
CA GLY A 550 6.16 -0.67 24.03
C GLY A 550 5.80 -1.94 24.82
N VAL A 551 4.72 -2.59 24.45
CA VAL A 551 4.27 -3.83 25.07
C VAL A 551 3.89 -4.81 23.98
N ASP A 552 4.68 -5.87 23.80
CA ASP A 552 4.43 -6.84 22.74
C ASP A 552 4.88 -8.25 23.15
N ARG A 553 4.29 -9.25 22.53
CA ARG A 553 4.97 -10.53 22.42
C ARG A 553 6.15 -10.34 21.46
N ILE A 554 7.27 -11.02 21.71
CA ILE A 554 8.39 -11.02 20.79
C ILE A 554 8.01 -11.82 19.56
N ASP A 555 7.51 -11.10 18.54
CA ASP A 555 7.00 -11.63 17.29
C ASP A 555 7.41 -10.70 16.13
N TYR A 556 7.84 -11.26 15.01
CA TYR A 556 8.29 -10.48 13.86
C TYR A 556 7.20 -9.60 13.24
N THR A 557 5.92 -9.88 13.52
CA THR A 557 4.81 -9.04 13.07
C THR A 557 4.69 -7.73 13.85
N LYS A 558 5.35 -7.60 15.00
CA LYS A 558 5.20 -6.46 15.93
C LYS A 558 6.10 -5.27 15.60
N GLY A 559 7.09 -5.45 14.69
CA GLY A 559 7.94 -4.35 14.25
C GLY A 559 8.86 -3.79 15.35
N ILE A 560 9.30 -4.65 16.28
CA ILE A 560 10.21 -4.24 17.37
C ILE A 560 11.56 -3.76 16.83
N PRO A 561 12.22 -4.45 15.88
CA PRO A 561 13.45 -3.96 15.26
C PRO A 561 13.27 -2.61 14.56
N GLU A 562 12.17 -2.41 13.84
CA GLU A 562 11.84 -1.15 13.17
C GLU A 562 11.63 -0.02 14.19
N ARG A 563 10.95 -0.30 15.29
CA ARG A 563 10.75 0.62 16.41
C ARG A 563 12.09 1.06 16.99
N PHE A 564 13.01 0.14 17.24
CA PHE A 564 14.33 0.45 17.81
C PHE A 564 15.20 1.25 16.85
N ARG A 565 15.17 0.94 15.55
CA ARG A 565 15.81 1.79 14.52
C ARG A 565 15.24 3.20 14.50
N ALA A 566 13.93 3.34 14.71
CA ALA A 566 13.29 4.67 14.79
C ALA A 566 13.73 5.44 16.03
N ILE A 567 13.92 4.76 17.15
CA ILE A 567 14.45 5.38 18.39
C ILE A 567 15.92 5.77 18.20
N GLU A 568 16.75 4.93 17.57
CA GLU A 568 18.12 5.31 17.19
C GLU A 568 18.12 6.57 16.34
N ARG A 569 17.27 6.57 15.28
CA ARG A 569 17.14 7.71 14.38
C ARG A 569 16.61 8.96 15.06
N PHE A 570 15.70 8.82 16.03
CA PHE A 570 15.20 9.93 16.83
C PHE A 570 16.34 10.61 17.59
N PHE A 571 17.25 9.87 18.23
CA PHE A 571 18.37 10.46 18.96
C PHE A 571 19.42 11.08 18.01
N GLU A 572 19.59 10.56 16.81
CA GLU A 572 20.44 11.20 15.79
C GLU A 572 19.88 12.54 15.32
N LYS A 573 18.57 12.61 15.13
CA LYS A 573 17.87 13.76 14.56
C LYS A 573 17.55 14.83 15.60
N TYR A 574 17.34 14.42 16.84
CA TYR A 574 16.94 15.26 17.96
C TYR A 574 17.85 15.05 19.18
N PRO A 575 19.14 15.41 19.10
CA PRO A 575 20.13 15.12 20.15
C PRO A 575 19.85 15.82 21.47
N GLU A 576 18.98 16.82 21.53
CA GLU A 576 18.53 17.48 22.74
C GLU A 576 17.76 16.55 23.71
N TYR A 577 17.32 15.38 23.24
CA TYR A 577 16.65 14.36 24.06
C TYR A 577 17.61 13.30 24.63
N LEU A 578 18.90 13.37 24.30
CA LEU A 578 19.91 12.49 24.89
C LEU A 578 19.98 12.71 26.41
N GLY A 579 19.88 11.64 27.16
CA GLY A 579 19.84 11.67 28.64
C GLY A 579 18.45 12.05 29.20
N ARG A 580 17.46 12.42 28.36
CA ARG A 580 16.17 12.92 28.81
C ARG A 580 15.00 11.99 28.48
N PHE A 581 15.09 11.22 27.41
CA PHE A 581 14.05 10.27 26.96
C PHE A 581 14.59 8.85 27.04
N THR A 582 13.82 7.94 27.60
CA THR A 582 14.08 6.49 27.61
C THR A 582 12.87 5.74 27.07
N PHE A 583 13.11 4.73 26.30
CA PHE A 583 12.09 3.82 25.83
C PHE A 583 12.20 2.46 26.54
N VAL A 584 11.10 1.99 27.13
CA VAL A 584 11.01 0.69 27.79
C VAL A 584 10.15 -0.23 26.97
N GLU A 585 10.71 -1.34 26.52
CA GLU A 585 10.01 -2.40 25.83
C GLU A 585 9.75 -3.57 26.78
N LEU A 586 8.47 -3.89 27.03
CA LEU A 586 8.04 -5.09 27.76
C LEU A 586 7.78 -6.20 26.74
N GLY A 587 8.75 -7.08 26.55
CA GLY A 587 8.74 -8.12 25.51
C GLY A 587 8.48 -9.50 26.09
N ALA A 588 7.27 -10.05 25.92
CA ALA A 588 6.97 -11.41 26.34
C ALA A 588 7.54 -12.44 25.34
N PRO A 589 8.42 -13.37 25.76
CA PRO A 589 8.87 -14.46 24.89
C PRO A 589 7.70 -15.26 24.31
N SER A 590 7.78 -15.59 23.03
CA SER A 590 6.72 -16.33 22.32
C SER A 590 7.34 -17.34 21.36
N ARG A 591 6.76 -18.51 21.26
CA ARG A 591 7.07 -19.54 20.24
C ARG A 591 8.56 -19.83 20.11
N THR A 592 9.29 -19.86 21.22
CA THR A 592 10.76 -20.03 21.26
C THR A 592 11.28 -21.33 20.64
N HIS A 593 10.39 -22.31 20.42
CA HIS A 593 10.72 -23.54 19.68
C HIS A 593 10.94 -23.28 18.18
N ILE A 594 10.31 -22.26 17.61
CA ILE A 594 10.45 -21.89 16.19
C ILE A 594 11.73 -21.08 15.98
N LYS A 595 12.59 -21.51 15.05
CA LYS A 595 13.90 -20.88 14.76
C LYS A 595 13.78 -19.37 14.47
N LYS A 596 12.80 -18.95 13.66
CA LYS A 596 12.59 -17.54 13.27
C LYS A 596 12.37 -16.62 14.49
N TYR A 597 11.71 -17.12 15.54
CA TYR A 597 11.49 -16.36 16.78
C TYR A 597 12.76 -16.27 17.62
N ARG A 598 13.59 -17.32 17.65
CA ARG A 598 14.91 -17.26 18.31
C ARG A 598 15.86 -16.30 17.62
N ASP A 599 15.89 -16.34 16.29
CA ASP A 599 16.70 -15.43 15.48
C ASP A 599 16.27 -13.97 15.71
N LEU A 600 14.97 -13.72 15.78
CA LEU A 600 14.41 -12.39 16.11
C LEU A 600 14.85 -11.89 17.49
N VAL A 601 14.82 -12.75 18.52
CA VAL A 601 15.29 -12.38 19.86
C VAL A 601 16.75 -11.95 19.81
N ALA A 602 17.61 -12.69 19.11
CA ALA A 602 19.01 -12.35 18.92
C ALA A 602 19.20 -11.01 18.19
N GLU A 603 18.43 -10.77 17.11
CA GLU A 603 18.44 -9.49 16.37
C GLU A 603 18.05 -8.31 17.27
N ILE A 604 17.02 -8.50 18.09
CA ILE A 604 16.54 -7.46 19.02
C ILE A 604 17.61 -7.18 20.07
N ASP A 605 18.20 -8.21 20.69
CA ASP A 605 19.25 -8.06 21.71
C ASP A 605 20.46 -7.32 21.11
N GLU A 606 20.94 -7.70 19.93
CA GLU A 606 22.03 -7.03 19.22
C GLU A 606 21.70 -5.55 18.93
N ALA A 607 20.49 -5.26 18.48
CA ALA A 607 20.06 -3.90 18.21
C ALA A 607 20.06 -3.03 19.49
N VAL A 608 19.53 -3.56 20.60
CA VAL A 608 19.53 -2.87 21.90
C VAL A 608 20.96 -2.60 22.38
N GLU A 609 21.85 -3.62 22.32
CA GLU A 609 23.25 -3.46 22.73
C GLU A 609 23.96 -2.40 21.88
N LYS A 610 23.82 -2.45 20.57
CA LYS A 610 24.43 -1.50 19.64
C LYS A 610 23.96 -0.06 19.89
N ILE A 611 22.65 0.16 20.02
CA ILE A 611 22.08 1.48 20.25
C ILE A 611 22.48 2.01 21.62
N ASN A 612 22.41 1.17 22.65
CA ASN A 612 22.80 1.54 24.00
C ASN A 612 24.31 1.83 24.08
N TRP A 613 25.18 1.01 23.43
CA TRP A 613 26.62 1.26 23.40
C TRP A 613 26.96 2.64 22.80
N ARG A 614 26.19 3.07 21.82
CA ARG A 614 26.39 4.35 21.13
C ARG A 614 26.03 5.56 21.98
N PHE A 615 24.96 5.49 22.78
CA PHE A 615 24.36 6.66 23.41
C PHE A 615 24.32 6.62 24.94
N ARG A 616 24.37 5.46 25.59
CA ARG A 616 24.17 5.31 27.06
C ARG A 616 25.18 6.09 27.89
N THR A 617 24.75 6.47 29.10
CA THR A 617 25.59 6.97 30.18
C THR A 617 25.51 6.06 31.39
N LYS A 618 26.18 6.42 32.52
CA LYS A 618 26.15 5.59 33.74
C LYS A 618 24.75 5.41 34.33
N SER A 619 23.85 6.37 34.19
CA SER A 619 22.52 6.36 34.80
C SER A 619 21.38 6.46 33.80
N TRP A 620 21.68 6.38 32.51
CA TRP A 620 20.70 6.49 31.44
C TRP A 620 21.02 5.56 30.26
N ALA A 621 19.98 4.98 29.70
CA ALA A 621 20.04 4.20 28.45
C ALA A 621 18.88 4.61 27.52
N PRO A 622 19.12 4.70 26.20
CA PRO A 622 18.08 4.92 25.19
C PRO A 622 16.94 3.94 25.25
N ILE A 623 17.27 2.65 25.36
CA ILE A 623 16.31 1.53 25.30
C ILE A 623 16.58 0.59 26.48
N VAL A 624 15.52 0.21 27.18
CA VAL A 624 15.52 -0.87 28.16
C VAL A 624 14.57 -1.95 27.69
N PHE A 625 15.08 -3.15 27.47
CA PHE A 625 14.30 -4.30 27.00
C PHE A 625 14.07 -5.27 28.16
N LEU A 626 12.83 -5.33 28.65
CA LEU A 626 12.39 -6.22 29.73
C LEU A 626 11.82 -7.50 29.13
N LYS A 627 12.69 -8.49 28.99
CA LYS A 627 12.40 -9.76 28.33
C LYS A 627 11.83 -10.78 29.33
N ALA A 628 10.56 -10.63 29.64
CA ALA A 628 9.85 -11.50 30.56
C ALA A 628 8.34 -11.54 30.24
N HIS A 629 7.65 -12.51 30.83
CA HIS A 629 6.19 -12.51 30.89
C HIS A 629 5.74 -11.51 31.95
N HIS A 630 4.97 -10.51 31.56
CA HIS A 630 4.39 -9.50 32.46
C HIS A 630 2.89 -9.71 32.57
N THR A 631 2.35 -9.71 33.79
CA THR A 631 0.90 -9.72 34.02
C THR A 631 0.32 -8.33 33.70
N HIS A 632 -1.00 -8.27 33.53
CA HIS A 632 -1.68 -7.01 33.27
C HIS A 632 -1.44 -5.97 34.38
N GLU A 633 -1.47 -6.42 35.64
CA GLU A 633 -1.16 -5.57 36.79
C GLU A 633 0.28 -5.04 36.80
N ALA A 634 1.23 -5.79 36.26
CA ALA A 634 2.62 -5.36 36.12
C ALA A 634 2.82 -4.37 34.96
N ILE A 635 1.99 -4.42 33.91
CA ILE A 635 2.04 -3.56 32.73
C ILE A 635 1.35 -2.20 32.99
N GLU A 636 0.23 -2.21 33.70
CA GLU A 636 -0.61 -1.01 33.93
C GLU A 636 0.16 0.20 34.45
N PRO A 637 1.08 0.07 35.43
CA PRO A 637 1.90 1.21 35.90
C PRO A 637 2.75 1.84 34.80
N TRP A 638 3.29 1.04 33.86
CA TRP A 638 4.06 1.54 32.74
C TRP A 638 3.19 2.32 31.75
N TYR A 639 1.97 1.85 31.46
CA TYR A 639 1.03 2.61 30.66
C TYR A 639 0.69 3.96 31.26
N LYS A 640 0.39 3.99 32.57
CA LYS A 640 0.01 5.22 33.28
C LYS A 640 1.16 6.21 33.42
N ALA A 641 2.40 5.72 33.57
CA ALA A 641 3.58 6.56 33.74
C ALA A 641 4.17 7.11 32.44
N SER A 642 3.85 6.51 31.30
CA SER A 642 4.51 6.85 30.04
C SER A 642 3.95 8.12 29.40
N ASP A 643 4.82 8.90 28.76
CA ASP A 643 4.47 10.07 27.96
C ASP A 643 3.96 9.68 26.57
N LEU A 644 4.44 8.53 26.06
CA LEU A 644 3.97 7.95 24.80
C LEU A 644 4.00 6.42 24.84
N CYS A 645 3.08 5.81 24.10
CA CYS A 645 3.08 4.38 23.80
C CYS A 645 3.24 4.16 22.31
N MET A 646 4.14 3.25 21.91
CA MET A 646 4.37 2.90 20.51
C MET A 646 3.83 1.51 20.20
N VAL A 647 2.86 1.44 19.29
CA VAL A 647 2.29 0.20 18.75
C VAL A 647 2.57 0.18 17.26
N THR A 648 3.71 -0.39 16.88
CA THR A 648 4.27 -0.31 15.51
C THR A 648 4.25 -1.63 14.76
N SER A 649 3.20 -2.44 14.99
CA SER A 649 3.05 -3.72 14.29
C SER A 649 3.15 -3.53 12.77
N LEU A 650 3.92 -4.41 12.10
CA LEU A 650 4.05 -4.43 10.65
C LEU A 650 2.73 -4.83 9.98
N HIS A 651 1.97 -5.71 10.64
CA HIS A 651 0.60 -6.05 10.29
C HIS A 651 -0.07 -6.73 11.48
N ASP A 652 -1.32 -6.34 11.79
CA ASP A 652 -2.06 -6.89 12.92
C ASP A 652 -3.56 -6.86 12.67
N GLY A 653 -4.31 -7.85 13.14
CA GLY A 653 -5.76 -7.90 12.99
C GLY A 653 -6.48 -6.76 13.70
N MET A 654 -6.15 -6.52 14.97
CA MET A 654 -6.67 -5.41 15.77
C MET A 654 -5.55 -4.69 16.50
N ASN A 655 -4.82 -5.35 17.36
CA ASN A 655 -3.88 -4.91 18.39
C ASN A 655 -4.59 -4.30 19.62
N LEU A 656 -4.82 -5.13 20.62
CA LEU A 656 -5.49 -4.69 21.85
C LEU A 656 -4.60 -3.83 22.75
N VAL A 657 -3.28 -3.92 22.64
CA VAL A 657 -2.33 -3.07 23.43
C VAL A 657 -2.63 -1.58 23.20
N ALA A 658 -2.96 -1.17 21.98
CA ALA A 658 -3.35 0.21 21.69
C ALA A 658 -4.60 0.63 22.50
N LYS A 659 -5.59 -0.26 22.60
CA LYS A 659 -6.82 -0.02 23.35
C LYS A 659 -6.62 -0.12 24.87
N GLU A 660 -5.77 -1.04 25.32
CA GLU A 660 -5.37 -1.17 26.75
C GLU A 660 -4.66 0.10 27.23
N PHE A 661 -3.70 0.62 26.45
CA PHE A 661 -3.05 1.88 26.74
C PHE A 661 -4.06 3.03 26.88
N VAL A 662 -4.93 3.21 25.90
CA VAL A 662 -5.95 4.27 25.90
C VAL A 662 -6.92 4.11 27.09
N ALA A 663 -7.32 2.89 27.41
CA ALA A 663 -8.22 2.61 28.53
C ALA A 663 -7.56 2.92 29.90
N SER A 664 -6.26 2.65 30.05
CA SER A 664 -5.52 2.87 31.28
C SER A 664 -5.25 4.36 31.61
N ARG A 665 -5.35 5.27 30.60
CA ARG A 665 -5.04 6.70 30.75
C ARG A 665 -6.23 7.47 31.34
N ASP A 666 -6.58 7.17 32.58
CA ASP A 666 -7.63 7.87 33.34
C ASP A 666 -7.28 9.33 33.67
N ASP A 667 -5.98 9.67 33.64
CA ASP A 667 -5.45 11.04 33.73
C ASP A 667 -5.71 11.88 32.46
N GLY A 668 -6.11 11.23 31.34
CA GLY A 668 -6.33 11.91 30.07
C GLY A 668 -5.07 12.39 29.38
N ASP A 669 -3.88 11.96 29.80
CA ASP A 669 -2.60 12.38 29.21
C ASP A 669 -1.95 11.23 28.40
N GLY A 670 -0.77 11.51 27.79
CA GLY A 670 -0.02 10.57 26.96
C GLY A 670 -0.43 10.55 25.50
N VAL A 671 0.46 10.05 24.65
CA VAL A 671 0.29 10.00 23.19
C VAL A 671 0.41 8.56 22.71
N LEU A 672 -0.51 8.14 21.87
CA LEU A 672 -0.44 6.86 21.17
C LEU A 672 0.18 7.06 19.78
N VAL A 673 1.30 6.39 19.49
CA VAL A 673 1.88 6.26 18.15
C VAL A 673 1.47 4.88 17.62
N LEU A 674 0.68 4.86 16.56
CA LEU A 674 -0.02 3.66 16.11
C LEU A 674 0.24 3.34 14.64
N SER A 675 0.61 2.10 14.35
CA SER A 675 0.77 1.62 12.97
C SER A 675 -0.54 1.68 12.20
N GLN A 676 -0.48 2.22 10.99
CA GLN A 676 -1.60 2.22 10.04
C GLN A 676 -2.06 0.82 9.61
N PHE A 677 -1.24 -0.23 9.87
CA PHE A 677 -1.51 -1.62 9.51
C PHE A 677 -2.13 -2.44 10.64
N THR A 678 -2.60 -1.78 11.70
CA THR A 678 -3.40 -2.40 12.74
C THR A 678 -4.88 -2.12 12.53
N GLY A 679 -5.77 -3.04 12.93
CA GLY A 679 -7.21 -2.78 12.92
C GLY A 679 -7.59 -1.61 13.83
N ALA A 680 -6.90 -1.46 14.96
CA ALA A 680 -7.12 -0.36 15.92
C ALA A 680 -6.95 1.03 15.31
N SER A 681 -6.11 1.20 14.28
CA SER A 681 -5.93 2.47 13.59
C SER A 681 -7.20 2.99 12.90
N ARG A 682 -8.17 2.12 12.64
CA ARG A 682 -9.46 2.50 12.05
C ARG A 682 -10.41 3.13 13.07
N GLU A 683 -10.23 2.81 14.33
CA GLU A 683 -11.06 3.29 15.43
C GLU A 683 -10.37 4.42 16.21
N LEU A 684 -9.05 4.34 16.42
CA LEU A 684 -8.26 5.30 17.20
C LEU A 684 -7.58 6.33 16.27
N GLN A 685 -8.37 7.08 15.51
CA GLN A 685 -7.88 8.01 14.50
C GLN A 685 -7.19 9.27 15.08
N ASP A 686 -7.36 9.53 16.38
CA ASP A 686 -6.70 10.61 17.11
C ASP A 686 -5.27 10.24 17.55
N ALA A 687 -4.84 8.99 17.38
CA ALA A 687 -3.45 8.58 17.52
C ALA A 687 -2.56 9.20 16.44
N LEU A 688 -1.25 9.25 16.69
CA LEU A 688 -0.27 9.57 15.65
C LEU A 688 -0.09 8.33 14.75
N ILE A 689 -0.78 8.32 13.62
CA ILE A 689 -0.76 7.19 12.69
C ILE A 689 0.51 7.23 11.86
N VAL A 690 1.28 6.14 11.92
CA VAL A 690 2.58 6.01 11.24
C VAL A 690 2.65 4.76 10.35
N ASN A 691 3.51 4.82 9.34
CA ASN A 691 3.94 3.64 8.62
C ASN A 691 5.16 3.02 9.35
N PRO A 692 5.08 1.81 9.91
CA PRO A 692 6.17 1.20 10.67
C PRO A 692 7.43 0.90 9.83
N TYR A 693 7.33 0.89 8.51
CA TYR A 693 8.49 0.79 7.61
C TYR A 693 9.18 2.13 7.35
N ALA A 694 8.57 3.26 7.75
CA ALA A 694 9.11 4.60 7.54
C ALA A 694 9.80 5.09 8.83
N ILE A 695 11.06 4.72 8.99
CA ILE A 695 11.88 5.03 10.18
C ILE A 695 11.91 6.53 10.50
N GLU A 696 12.07 7.38 9.49
CA GLU A 696 12.06 8.85 9.64
C GLU A 696 10.72 9.35 10.21
N GLN A 697 9.61 8.84 9.68
CA GLN A 697 8.27 9.22 10.16
C GLN A 697 8.04 8.81 11.62
N MET A 698 8.50 7.63 12.00
CA MET A 698 8.40 7.16 13.38
C MET A 698 9.27 8.00 14.33
N ALA A 699 10.49 8.35 13.91
CA ALA A 699 11.36 9.24 14.68
C ALA A 699 10.73 10.63 14.88
N ASP A 700 10.11 11.19 13.83
CA ASP A 700 9.39 12.46 13.91
C ASP A 700 8.15 12.37 14.80
N ALA A 701 7.44 11.24 14.78
CA ALA A 701 6.28 11.00 15.64
C ALA A 701 6.66 10.95 17.13
N ILE A 702 7.82 10.37 17.48
CA ILE A 702 8.35 10.42 18.86
C ILE A 702 8.59 11.88 19.28
N CYS A 703 9.28 12.67 18.45
CA CYS A 703 9.53 14.08 18.73
C CYS A 703 8.22 14.88 18.87
N LEU A 704 7.26 14.66 17.96
CA LEU A 704 5.96 15.32 18.01
C LEU A 704 5.20 14.97 19.30
N SER A 705 5.24 13.68 19.72
CA SER A 705 4.61 13.23 20.96
C SER A 705 5.15 13.96 22.18
N LEU A 706 6.48 14.09 22.26
CA LEU A 706 7.15 14.75 23.39
C LEU A 706 6.96 16.27 23.41
N ARG A 707 6.72 16.89 22.26
CA ARG A 707 6.47 18.34 22.11
C ARG A 707 5.01 18.72 22.11
N MET A 708 4.09 17.75 22.04
CA MET A 708 2.66 18.02 21.95
C MET A 708 2.16 18.79 23.18
N PRO A 709 1.43 19.90 23.01
CA PRO A 709 0.85 20.65 24.12
C PRO A 709 -0.10 19.78 24.96
N ALA A 710 -0.11 19.96 26.27
CA ALA A 710 -0.96 19.18 27.18
C ALA A 710 -2.45 19.23 26.79
N ALA A 711 -2.96 20.39 26.38
CA ALA A 711 -4.34 20.54 25.93
C ALA A 711 -4.67 19.65 24.73
N GLU A 712 -3.75 19.53 23.75
CA GLU A 712 -3.94 18.68 22.58
C GLU A 712 -3.87 17.19 22.97
N ARG A 713 -2.94 16.80 23.85
CA ARG A 713 -2.84 15.42 24.37
C ARG A 713 -4.14 15.00 25.04
N THR A 714 -4.65 15.86 25.96
CA THR A 714 -5.89 15.60 26.69
C THR A 714 -7.09 15.49 25.76
N ASP A 715 -7.20 16.36 24.76
CA ASP A 715 -8.31 16.34 23.80
C ASP A 715 -8.30 15.07 22.93
N ARG A 716 -7.13 14.70 22.38
CA ARG A 716 -6.95 13.47 21.61
C ARG A 716 -7.23 12.21 22.44
N MET A 717 -6.63 12.13 23.63
CA MET A 717 -6.83 11.00 24.55
C MET A 717 -8.29 10.89 24.98
N GLY A 718 -8.95 12.00 25.27
CA GLY A 718 -10.37 12.04 25.64
C GLY A 718 -11.27 11.44 24.57
N ARG A 719 -11.05 11.77 23.28
CA ARG A 719 -11.82 11.19 22.16
C ARG A 719 -11.53 9.70 21.97
N MET A 720 -10.27 9.27 22.06
CA MET A 720 -9.91 7.85 21.95
C MET A 720 -10.52 7.04 23.11
N ARG A 721 -10.48 7.55 24.33
CA ARG A 721 -11.09 6.90 25.51
C ARG A 721 -12.61 6.78 25.37
N ALA A 722 -13.27 7.83 24.90
CA ALA A 722 -14.71 7.79 24.63
C ALA A 722 -15.06 6.67 23.63
N ASN A 723 -14.26 6.53 22.56
CA ASN A 723 -14.41 5.46 21.57
C ASN A 723 -14.25 4.07 22.21
N VAL A 724 -13.15 3.84 22.97
CA VAL A 724 -12.89 2.53 23.59
C VAL A 724 -13.97 2.16 24.63
N ARG A 725 -14.49 3.12 25.38
CA ARG A 725 -15.58 2.89 26.33
C ARG A 725 -16.90 2.58 25.66
N GLU A 726 -17.21 3.25 24.55
CA GLU A 726 -18.44 2.99 23.79
C GLU A 726 -18.39 1.64 23.08
N TYR A 727 -17.25 1.32 22.44
CA TYR A 727 -17.03 0.09 21.66
C TYR A 727 -16.22 -0.94 22.46
N ASN A 728 -16.65 -1.20 23.71
CA ASN A 728 -15.97 -2.13 24.59
C ASN A 728 -16.28 -3.61 24.29
N ILE A 729 -15.66 -4.52 25.05
CA ILE A 729 -15.79 -5.98 24.84
C ILE A 729 -17.22 -6.50 25.03
N TYR A 730 -17.97 -5.92 25.97
CA TYR A 730 -19.36 -6.34 26.22
C TYR A 730 -20.28 -6.00 25.02
N ARG A 731 -20.05 -4.87 24.38
CA ARG A 731 -20.75 -4.48 23.15
C ARG A 731 -20.37 -5.41 21.98
N TRP A 732 -19.10 -5.75 21.85
CA TRP A 732 -18.61 -6.70 20.86
C TRP A 732 -19.30 -8.06 21.01
N ALA A 733 -19.27 -8.62 22.22
CA ALA A 733 -19.90 -9.90 22.54
C ALA A 733 -21.41 -9.87 22.30
N GLY A 734 -22.10 -8.84 22.80
CA GLY A 734 -23.53 -8.68 22.63
C GLY A 734 -23.97 -8.60 21.17
N LYS A 735 -23.19 -7.93 20.31
CA LYS A 735 -23.47 -7.90 18.87
C LYS A 735 -23.26 -9.25 18.21
N LEU A 736 -22.11 -9.89 18.40
CA LEU A 736 -21.76 -11.14 17.74
C LEU A 736 -22.69 -12.28 18.19
N ILE A 737 -22.87 -12.44 19.51
CA ILE A 737 -23.71 -13.51 20.06
C ILE A 737 -25.20 -13.24 19.75
N GLY A 738 -25.63 -11.98 19.84
CA GLY A 738 -26.99 -11.61 19.51
C GLY A 738 -27.33 -11.82 18.04
N GLU A 739 -26.41 -11.50 17.11
CA GLU A 739 -26.62 -11.81 15.68
C GLU A 739 -26.68 -13.32 15.44
N LEU A 740 -25.79 -14.11 16.08
CA LEU A 740 -25.80 -15.57 15.99
C LEU A 740 -27.11 -16.16 16.56
N ALA A 741 -27.58 -15.71 17.71
CA ALA A 741 -28.79 -16.22 18.35
C ALA A 741 -30.05 -16.00 17.49
N ARG A 742 -30.15 -14.86 16.81
CA ARG A 742 -31.30 -14.48 15.96
C ARG A 742 -31.35 -15.19 14.62
N LEU A 743 -30.26 -15.83 14.18
CA LEU A 743 -30.25 -16.58 12.93
C LEU A 743 -31.29 -17.71 12.99
N ARG A 744 -32.10 -17.81 11.94
CA ARG A 744 -32.95 -18.99 11.72
C ARG A 744 -32.16 -19.98 10.88
N VAL A 745 -31.86 -21.14 11.43
CA VAL A 745 -31.33 -22.26 10.66
C VAL A 745 -32.48 -22.77 9.78
N THR A 746 -32.49 -22.39 8.52
CA THR A 746 -33.46 -22.92 7.54
C THR A 746 -33.07 -24.36 7.21
N ASP A 747 -33.87 -25.29 7.66
CA ASP A 747 -33.73 -26.72 7.36
C ASP A 747 -34.27 -27.00 5.93
N GLU A 748 -33.57 -26.55 4.90
CA GLU A 748 -33.89 -26.87 3.50
C GLU A 748 -33.57 -28.33 3.13
N THR A 749 -33.09 -29.15 4.09
CA THR A 749 -32.81 -30.58 3.86
C THR A 749 -34.02 -31.46 4.09
N ARG A 750 -35.15 -30.96 4.53
CA ARG A 750 -36.44 -31.69 4.48
C ARG A 750 -37.08 -31.50 3.11
N SER A 751 -36.59 -32.22 2.11
CA SER A 751 -37.40 -32.54 0.92
C SER A 751 -38.68 -33.28 1.39
N PRO A 752 -39.87 -32.85 0.99
CA PRO A 752 -41.06 -33.63 1.26
C PRO A 752 -40.89 -34.98 0.54
N ALA A 753 -40.81 -36.06 1.33
CA ALA A 753 -40.89 -37.39 0.81
C ALA A 753 -42.14 -37.46 -0.06
N ALA A 754 -42.00 -37.88 -1.32
CA ALA A 754 -43.09 -38.16 -2.22
C ALA A 754 -44.10 -39.06 -1.50
N ALA A 755 -45.29 -38.54 -1.30
CA ALA A 755 -46.45 -39.36 -0.90
C ALA A 755 -46.78 -40.34 -2.05
N PRO A 756 -47.26 -41.56 -1.74
CA PRO A 756 -47.42 -42.66 -2.67
C PRO A 756 -48.46 -42.45 -3.78
#